data_bb7e42837503d2fa5f74005605babc68
#
_entry.id   bb7e42837503d2fa5f74005605babc68
#
_cell.length_a   1.000
_cell.length_b   1.000
_cell.length_c   1.000
_cell.angle_alpha   90.00
_cell.angle_beta   90.00
_cell.angle_gamma   90.00
#
_symmetry.space_group_name_H-M   'P 1'
#
loop_
_entity.id
_entity.type
_entity.pdbx_description
1 polymer ?
#
loop_
_entity_poly.entity_id
_entity_poly.type
_entity_poly.pdbx_seq_one_letter_code
_entity_poly.pdbx_strand_id
1 'polypeptide(L)'
;MESISQILARELGREQNHIDNVIKLIDEGNTIPFIARYRKELHGAMDDTTLRTLAERLEYLRGLQERRDTVKKSIEEQGKLTDELSAAIDEAATLAALEDIYRPYKPKRRTRATVAKEKGLEPLALALFEQGSGLPEPEELAKEYIAPEKGVETVEDALAGASDIIAEMISDNADIRSRLRDLISAKAVLKSEAATDEDSVYRLYYDFSQSIGKLQGHQILAINRGEKEDKLKVSVGLDRELALQNVRRAVIKPGSRAMAFVRAAADDAYDRLIWPSMERETRAALTDTACEGAIKMFALNLRPLLMQPPVKGKVTMGLDPGYRNGCKVAVVDGTGKVLDTAVVYPTFSAGKKAEAIRILSGLVRKHNVEHIAIGNGTASRETEQMAVEMISQLGGGLSYAIVNEAGASVYSASKLAAEEFPDYDVNLRSAVSIARRLQDPLAELVKIDPMAIGVGQYQHDMPQARLEETLTGVVEDCVNAVGVDINTASPSLLQRVSGLTKTTAKNIVAYREENGIFTSRKAINKVPKLGPKAFQQCAGFLRVPESKQVLDNTAVHPESYDAASKLLEICGYTMADVKAGKLSDLKQRLDNYGVARAAEACGVGEPTLRDIAAELLKPGRDPRDELPPVLLRQDVLEIKDLKPGMVLTGTVRNVIDFGVFVDIGVHQDGLVHISQISDKFIRHPSEAVAVGDIVKVVVLDVDEKKHRISLSMKQAK
;
A
#
# COMPACT_ATOMS: atom_id res chain seq x y z
N MET A 1 -11.95 -18.19 -25.62
CA MET A 1 -11.42 -17.17 -24.65
C MET A 1 -11.58 -17.71 -23.23
N GLU A 2 -10.55 -17.65 -22.39
CA GLU A 2 -10.70 -17.94 -20.96
C GLU A 2 -11.63 -16.89 -20.30
N SER A 3 -12.52 -17.35 -19.42
CA SER A 3 -13.33 -16.43 -18.63
C SER A 3 -12.47 -15.67 -17.60
N ILE A 4 -12.94 -14.51 -17.12
CA ILE A 4 -12.24 -13.76 -16.06
C ILE A 4 -11.97 -14.64 -14.85
N SER A 5 -12.92 -15.49 -14.46
CA SER A 5 -12.74 -16.40 -13.33
C SER A 5 -11.68 -17.47 -13.58
N GLN A 6 -11.56 -17.99 -14.80
CA GLN A 6 -10.49 -18.94 -15.17
C GLN A 6 -9.11 -18.28 -15.13
N ILE A 7 -8.99 -17.04 -15.62
CA ILE A 7 -7.74 -16.27 -15.55
C ILE A 7 -7.32 -16.07 -14.10
N LEU A 8 -8.25 -15.61 -13.25
CA LEU A 8 -7.99 -15.39 -11.83
C LEU A 8 -7.63 -16.69 -11.09
N ALA A 9 -8.31 -17.80 -11.39
CA ALA A 9 -8.03 -19.11 -10.80
C ALA A 9 -6.59 -19.56 -11.11
N ARG A 10 -6.17 -19.39 -12.36
CA ARG A 10 -4.80 -19.71 -12.79
C ARG A 10 -3.76 -18.78 -12.17
N GLU A 11 -3.99 -17.47 -12.17
CA GLU A 11 -3.04 -16.48 -11.64
C GLU A 11 -2.84 -16.61 -10.12
N LEU A 12 -3.92 -16.90 -9.39
CA LEU A 12 -3.88 -17.02 -7.93
C LEU A 12 -3.62 -18.45 -7.43
N GLY A 13 -3.59 -19.43 -8.33
CA GLY A 13 -3.41 -20.84 -7.97
C GLY A 13 -4.55 -21.37 -7.08
N ARG A 14 -5.79 -20.97 -7.37
CA ARG A 14 -7.00 -21.32 -6.60
C ARG A 14 -8.02 -22.04 -7.48
N GLU A 15 -8.89 -22.82 -6.85
CA GLU A 15 -9.99 -23.50 -7.55
C GLU A 15 -10.97 -22.49 -8.14
N GLN A 16 -11.41 -22.70 -9.37
CA GLN A 16 -12.32 -21.81 -10.08
C GLN A 16 -13.63 -21.59 -9.31
N ASN A 17 -14.17 -22.62 -8.70
CA ASN A 17 -15.40 -22.53 -7.91
C ASN A 17 -15.28 -21.53 -6.75
N HIS A 18 -14.12 -21.52 -6.07
CA HIS A 18 -13.85 -20.53 -5.01
C HIS A 18 -13.77 -19.10 -5.55
N ILE A 19 -13.15 -18.94 -6.73
CA ILE A 19 -13.07 -17.62 -7.40
C ILE A 19 -14.47 -17.14 -7.81
N ASP A 20 -15.29 -18.00 -8.43
CA ASP A 20 -16.66 -17.66 -8.82
C ASP A 20 -17.52 -17.22 -7.63
N ASN A 21 -17.39 -17.92 -6.49
CA ASN A 21 -18.07 -17.56 -5.26
C ASN A 21 -17.62 -16.18 -4.73
N VAL A 22 -16.32 -15.88 -4.76
CA VAL A 22 -15.80 -14.59 -4.32
C VAL A 22 -16.28 -13.47 -5.23
N ILE A 23 -16.24 -13.65 -6.55
CA ILE A 23 -16.76 -12.69 -7.52
C ILE A 23 -18.23 -12.39 -7.22
N LYS A 24 -19.04 -13.44 -7.02
CA LYS A 24 -20.46 -13.29 -6.68
C LYS A 24 -20.66 -12.51 -5.38
N LEU A 25 -19.89 -12.82 -4.33
CA LEU A 25 -19.97 -12.10 -3.05
C LEU A 25 -19.60 -10.62 -3.19
N ILE A 26 -18.58 -10.29 -4.00
CA ILE A 26 -18.19 -8.91 -4.30
C ILE A 26 -19.32 -8.21 -5.07
N ASP A 27 -19.90 -8.83 -6.07
CA ASP A 27 -20.99 -8.27 -6.88
C ASP A 27 -22.28 -8.06 -6.07
N GLU A 28 -22.49 -8.89 -5.07
CA GLU A 28 -23.52 -8.69 -4.06
C GLU A 28 -23.20 -7.52 -3.11
N GLY A 29 -22.02 -6.89 -3.21
CA GLY A 29 -21.57 -5.74 -2.42
C GLY A 29 -21.18 -6.12 -0.99
N ASN A 30 -20.64 -7.32 -0.78
CA ASN A 30 -20.01 -7.69 0.47
C ASN A 30 -18.59 -7.11 0.53
N THR A 31 -18.17 -6.66 1.70
CA THR A 31 -16.82 -6.14 1.94
C THR A 31 -15.80 -7.25 2.06
N ILE A 32 -14.55 -6.98 1.72
CA ILE A 32 -13.46 -7.97 1.83
C ILE A 32 -13.29 -8.51 3.26
N PRO A 33 -13.28 -7.68 4.34
CA PRO A 33 -13.19 -8.21 5.71
C PRO A 33 -14.34 -9.16 6.07
N PHE A 34 -15.56 -8.89 5.61
CA PHE A 34 -16.71 -9.77 5.84
C PHE A 34 -16.56 -11.11 5.11
N ILE A 35 -16.16 -11.08 3.83
CA ILE A 35 -15.91 -12.28 3.04
C ILE A 35 -14.82 -13.12 3.71
N ALA A 36 -13.68 -12.53 4.02
CA ALA A 36 -12.53 -13.19 4.64
C ALA A 36 -12.87 -13.89 5.95
N ARG A 37 -13.67 -13.24 6.80
CA ARG A 37 -13.96 -13.74 8.13
C ARG A 37 -15.13 -14.70 8.17
N TYR A 38 -16.22 -14.42 7.43
CA TYR A 38 -17.51 -15.09 7.62
C TYR A 38 -18.00 -15.92 6.42
N ARG A 39 -17.19 -16.05 5.36
CA ARG A 39 -17.53 -16.83 4.15
C ARG A 39 -16.41 -17.80 3.73
N LYS A 40 -15.63 -18.28 4.70
CA LYS A 40 -14.41 -19.10 4.49
C LYS A 40 -14.63 -20.33 3.64
N GLU A 41 -15.75 -21.01 3.79
CA GLU A 41 -16.10 -22.19 3.00
C GLU A 41 -16.28 -21.87 1.52
N LEU A 42 -16.81 -20.68 1.20
CA LEU A 42 -17.08 -20.26 -0.16
C LEU A 42 -15.81 -19.87 -0.92
N HIS A 43 -14.79 -19.38 -0.21
CA HIS A 43 -13.56 -18.93 -0.83
C HIS A 43 -12.33 -19.81 -0.54
N GLY A 44 -12.52 -21.01 0.02
CA GLY A 44 -11.42 -21.93 0.29
C GLY A 44 -10.37 -21.39 1.26
N ALA A 45 -10.81 -20.67 2.28
CA ALA A 45 -9.96 -20.06 3.34
C ALA A 45 -8.83 -19.15 2.81
N MET A 46 -9.07 -18.39 1.73
CA MET A 46 -8.14 -17.34 1.29
C MET A 46 -8.00 -16.28 2.39
N ASP A 47 -6.79 -15.76 2.55
CA ASP A 47 -6.53 -14.65 3.46
C ASP A 47 -6.97 -13.29 2.89
N ASP A 48 -7.00 -12.25 3.74
CA ASP A 48 -7.42 -10.90 3.37
C ASP A 48 -6.60 -10.35 2.20
N THR A 49 -5.28 -10.61 2.19
CA THR A 49 -4.36 -10.14 1.14
C THR A 49 -4.68 -10.78 -0.20
N THR A 50 -4.93 -12.10 -0.22
CA THR A 50 -5.32 -12.82 -1.45
C THR A 50 -6.66 -12.32 -1.97
N LEU A 51 -7.66 -12.10 -1.09
CA LEU A 51 -8.97 -11.60 -1.47
C LEU A 51 -8.91 -10.16 -2.02
N ARG A 52 -8.07 -9.29 -1.46
CA ARG A 52 -7.83 -7.95 -2.00
C ARG A 52 -7.15 -8.01 -3.36
N THR A 53 -6.12 -8.83 -3.51
CA THR A 53 -5.45 -9.06 -4.80
C THR A 53 -6.44 -9.56 -5.85
N LEU A 54 -7.34 -10.47 -5.48
CA LEU A 54 -8.41 -10.95 -6.36
C LEU A 54 -9.34 -9.81 -6.78
N ALA A 55 -9.80 -9.00 -5.84
CA ALA A 55 -10.71 -7.88 -6.12
C ALA A 55 -10.07 -6.84 -7.06
N GLU A 56 -8.82 -6.45 -6.81
CA GLU A 56 -8.05 -5.54 -7.65
C GLU A 56 -7.85 -6.11 -9.05
N ARG A 57 -7.48 -7.37 -9.13
CA ARG A 57 -7.26 -8.04 -10.42
C ARG A 57 -8.57 -8.23 -11.20
N LEU A 58 -9.67 -8.50 -10.52
CA LEU A 58 -11.01 -8.57 -11.10
C LEU A 58 -11.40 -7.24 -11.74
N GLU A 59 -11.20 -6.13 -11.03
CA GLU A 59 -11.47 -4.79 -11.54
C GLU A 59 -10.63 -4.49 -12.79
N TYR A 60 -9.33 -4.79 -12.76
CA TYR A 60 -8.46 -4.65 -13.92
C TYR A 60 -8.94 -5.45 -15.13
N LEU A 61 -9.31 -6.73 -14.93
CA LEU A 61 -9.76 -7.59 -16.03
C LEU A 61 -11.12 -7.15 -16.60
N ARG A 62 -12.01 -6.64 -15.74
CA ARG A 62 -13.28 -6.04 -16.17
C ARG A 62 -13.03 -4.77 -16.99
N GLY A 63 -12.15 -3.89 -16.52
CA GLY A 63 -11.74 -2.70 -17.27
C GLY A 63 -11.09 -3.04 -18.61
N LEU A 64 -10.26 -4.09 -18.66
CA LEU A 64 -9.69 -4.57 -19.92
C LEU A 64 -10.78 -5.09 -20.88
N GLN A 65 -11.78 -5.80 -20.36
CA GLN A 65 -12.91 -6.29 -21.19
C GLN A 65 -13.76 -5.13 -21.74
N GLU A 66 -14.13 -4.17 -20.91
CA GLU A 66 -14.84 -2.97 -21.34
C GLU A 66 -14.05 -2.19 -22.42
N ARG A 67 -12.73 -2.15 -22.26
CA ARG A 67 -11.86 -1.50 -23.25
C ARG A 67 -11.83 -2.28 -24.56
N ARG A 68 -11.79 -3.63 -24.55
CA ARG A 68 -11.90 -4.46 -25.75
C ARG A 68 -13.20 -4.17 -26.51
N ASP A 69 -14.32 -4.14 -25.78
CA ASP A 69 -15.64 -3.87 -26.36
C ASP A 69 -15.71 -2.47 -26.99
N THR A 70 -15.12 -1.47 -26.29
CA THR A 70 -15.01 -0.11 -26.83
C THR A 70 -14.17 -0.03 -28.10
N VAL A 71 -13.03 -0.73 -28.11
CA VAL A 71 -12.12 -0.79 -29.26
C VAL A 71 -12.81 -1.48 -30.46
N LYS A 72 -13.45 -2.62 -30.24
CA LYS A 72 -14.21 -3.32 -31.30
C LYS A 72 -15.28 -2.43 -31.92
N LYS A 73 -16.08 -1.79 -31.07
CA LYS A 73 -17.12 -0.86 -31.52
C LYS A 73 -16.54 0.30 -32.37
N SER A 74 -15.44 0.88 -31.90
CA SER A 74 -14.81 1.97 -32.64
C SER A 74 -14.24 1.55 -34.00
N ILE A 75 -13.75 0.31 -34.15
CA ILE A 75 -13.24 -0.23 -35.40
C ILE A 75 -14.40 -0.64 -36.32
N GLU A 76 -15.48 -1.20 -35.76
CA GLU A 76 -16.70 -1.56 -36.48
C GLU A 76 -17.37 -0.33 -37.09
N GLU A 77 -17.49 0.77 -36.34
CA GLU A 77 -18.01 2.05 -36.84
C GLU A 77 -17.20 2.61 -38.03
N GLN A 78 -15.93 2.20 -38.16
CA GLN A 78 -15.08 2.53 -39.32
C GLN A 78 -15.23 1.51 -40.48
N GLY A 79 -16.03 0.46 -40.29
CA GLY A 79 -16.19 -0.61 -41.30
C GLY A 79 -14.95 -1.47 -41.50
N LYS A 80 -14.04 -1.54 -40.51
CA LYS A 80 -12.73 -2.20 -40.62
C LYS A 80 -12.56 -3.42 -39.71
N LEU A 81 -13.58 -3.79 -38.93
CA LEU A 81 -13.51 -4.94 -38.03
C LEU A 81 -13.65 -6.24 -38.85
N THR A 82 -12.58 -7.05 -38.88
CA THR A 82 -12.58 -8.40 -39.43
C THR A 82 -12.65 -9.42 -38.31
N ASP A 83 -12.97 -10.68 -38.63
CA ASP A 83 -13.02 -11.81 -37.68
C ASP A 83 -11.64 -12.03 -37.03
N GLU A 84 -10.55 -11.96 -37.82
CA GLU A 84 -9.18 -12.10 -37.33
C GLU A 84 -8.80 -10.98 -36.39
N LEU A 85 -9.17 -9.73 -36.71
CA LEU A 85 -8.91 -8.59 -35.85
C LEU A 85 -9.71 -8.65 -34.55
N SER A 86 -10.96 -9.08 -34.64
CA SER A 86 -11.79 -9.32 -33.45
C SER A 86 -11.20 -10.39 -32.54
N ALA A 87 -10.69 -11.50 -33.10
CA ALA A 87 -10.00 -12.53 -32.36
C ALA A 87 -8.70 -12.01 -31.69
N ALA A 88 -7.89 -11.26 -32.41
CA ALA A 88 -6.66 -10.65 -31.87
C ALA A 88 -6.93 -9.67 -30.71
N ILE A 89 -8.01 -8.87 -30.80
CA ILE A 89 -8.47 -8.00 -29.72
C ILE A 89 -8.87 -8.80 -28.48
N ASP A 90 -9.57 -9.90 -28.68
CA ASP A 90 -10.01 -10.80 -27.60
C ASP A 90 -8.84 -11.50 -26.91
N GLU A 91 -7.80 -11.85 -27.65
CA GLU A 91 -6.60 -12.54 -27.16
C GLU A 91 -5.59 -11.59 -26.49
N ALA A 92 -5.72 -10.27 -26.67
CA ALA A 92 -4.81 -9.29 -26.08
C ALA A 92 -4.82 -9.38 -24.54
N ALA A 93 -3.80 -9.98 -23.94
CA ALA A 93 -3.73 -10.26 -22.50
C ALA A 93 -3.52 -9.00 -21.62
N THR A 94 -3.09 -7.89 -22.21
CA THR A 94 -2.79 -6.64 -21.51
C THR A 94 -3.37 -5.45 -22.24
N LEU A 95 -3.58 -4.36 -21.48
CA LEU A 95 -4.01 -3.08 -22.06
C LEU A 95 -3.01 -2.58 -23.12
N ALA A 96 -1.70 -2.74 -22.89
CA ALA A 96 -0.67 -2.32 -23.84
C ALA A 96 -0.79 -3.08 -25.18
N ALA A 97 -0.97 -4.40 -25.14
CA ALA A 97 -1.18 -5.20 -26.35
C ALA A 97 -2.45 -4.79 -27.09
N LEU A 98 -3.54 -4.55 -26.36
CA LEU A 98 -4.80 -4.08 -26.91
C LEU A 98 -4.65 -2.70 -27.59
N GLU A 99 -3.99 -1.75 -26.93
CA GLU A 99 -3.77 -0.42 -27.48
C GLU A 99 -2.86 -0.44 -28.73
N ASP A 100 -1.92 -1.36 -28.84
CA ASP A 100 -1.13 -1.53 -30.05
C ASP A 100 -1.95 -2.05 -31.23
N ILE A 101 -2.84 -3.01 -30.99
CA ILE A 101 -3.78 -3.51 -32.02
C ILE A 101 -4.72 -2.39 -32.46
N TYR A 102 -5.18 -1.55 -31.54
CA TYR A 102 -6.07 -0.44 -31.81
C TYR A 102 -5.37 0.75 -32.49
N ARG A 103 -4.05 0.88 -32.36
CA ARG A 103 -3.27 2.05 -32.77
C ARG A 103 -3.49 2.49 -34.22
N PRO A 104 -3.55 1.59 -35.24
CA PRO A 104 -3.83 1.96 -36.63
C PRO A 104 -5.23 2.56 -36.85
N TYR A 105 -6.18 2.23 -35.96
CA TYR A 105 -7.60 2.59 -36.08
C TYR A 105 -7.98 3.78 -35.16
N LYS A 106 -7.07 4.14 -34.25
CA LYS A 106 -7.31 5.21 -33.28
C LYS A 106 -7.39 6.56 -33.99
N PRO A 107 -8.42 7.37 -33.75
CA PRO A 107 -8.50 8.72 -34.27
C PRO A 107 -7.24 9.52 -33.88
N LYS A 108 -6.48 9.93 -34.85
CA LYS A 108 -5.24 10.70 -34.66
C LYS A 108 -5.49 12.19 -34.87
N ARG A 109 -4.69 13.02 -34.20
CA ARG A 109 -4.56 14.42 -34.56
C ARG A 109 -3.90 14.49 -35.97
N ARG A 110 -4.06 15.62 -36.67
CA ARG A 110 -3.48 15.82 -38.01
C ARG A 110 -1.97 15.61 -37.99
N THR A 111 -1.52 14.46 -38.52
CA THR A 111 -0.11 14.05 -38.61
C THR A 111 0.45 14.40 -40.02
N ARG A 112 1.78 14.30 -40.20
CA ARG A 112 2.39 14.42 -41.54
C ARG A 112 1.82 13.38 -42.51
N ALA A 113 1.64 12.14 -42.04
CA ALA A 113 1.03 11.08 -42.84
C ALA A 113 -0.43 11.39 -43.21
N THR A 114 -1.24 11.95 -42.28
CA THR A 114 -2.60 12.38 -42.58
C THR A 114 -2.61 13.45 -43.66
N VAL A 115 -1.74 14.46 -43.59
CA VAL A 115 -1.59 15.49 -44.61
C VAL A 115 -1.18 14.88 -45.94
N ALA A 116 -0.26 13.93 -45.96
CA ALA A 116 0.18 13.27 -47.20
C ALA A 116 -0.96 12.43 -47.82
N LYS A 117 -1.80 11.78 -47.00
CA LYS A 117 -3.01 11.05 -47.47
C LYS A 117 -4.05 12.00 -48.07
N GLU A 118 -4.28 13.16 -47.45
CA GLU A 118 -5.16 14.21 -47.97
C GLU A 118 -4.69 14.72 -49.34
N LYS A 119 -3.36 14.74 -49.59
CA LYS A 119 -2.76 15.05 -50.86
C LYS A 119 -2.86 13.95 -51.94
N GLY A 120 -3.37 12.76 -51.56
CA GLY A 120 -3.56 11.61 -52.43
C GLY A 120 -2.33 10.72 -52.61
N LEU A 121 -1.37 10.77 -51.70
CA LEU A 121 -0.10 10.02 -51.78
C LEU A 121 -0.18 8.59 -51.18
N GLU A 122 -1.32 8.17 -50.62
CA GLU A 122 -1.47 6.85 -50.05
C GLU A 122 -1.25 5.69 -51.03
N PRO A 123 -1.77 5.72 -52.29
CA PRO A 123 -1.48 4.66 -53.26
C PRO A 123 0.01 4.52 -53.60
N LEU A 124 0.73 5.65 -53.70
CA LEU A 124 2.19 5.65 -53.92
C LEU A 124 2.91 4.98 -52.75
N ALA A 125 2.54 5.36 -51.51
CA ALA A 125 3.10 4.78 -50.28
C ALA A 125 2.87 3.27 -50.21
N LEU A 126 1.66 2.81 -50.49
CA LEU A 126 1.32 1.39 -50.51
C LEU A 126 2.10 0.61 -51.57
N ALA A 127 2.17 1.09 -52.78
CA ALA A 127 2.94 0.47 -53.85
C ALA A 127 4.43 0.34 -53.51
N LEU A 128 5.04 1.40 -52.94
CA LEU A 128 6.44 1.36 -52.49
C LEU A 128 6.63 0.41 -51.31
N PHE A 129 5.69 0.37 -50.37
CA PHE A 129 5.77 -0.49 -49.20
C PHE A 129 5.58 -1.98 -49.52
N GLU A 130 4.75 -2.31 -50.49
CA GLU A 130 4.56 -3.67 -51.00
C GLU A 130 5.82 -4.25 -51.67
N GLN A 131 6.71 -3.39 -52.17
CA GLN A 131 8.02 -3.78 -52.75
C GLN A 131 7.89 -4.88 -53.80
N GLY A 132 6.93 -4.77 -54.72
CA GLY A 132 6.66 -5.75 -55.78
C GLY A 132 7.88 -5.94 -56.70
N SER A 133 8.03 -7.15 -57.27
CA SER A 133 9.19 -7.51 -58.14
C SER A 133 9.29 -6.77 -59.48
N GLY A 134 8.21 -6.15 -59.91
CA GLY A 134 8.16 -5.38 -61.16
C GLY A 134 8.07 -3.85 -60.94
N LEU A 135 8.30 -3.36 -59.76
CA LEU A 135 8.14 -1.98 -59.41
C LEU A 135 9.20 -1.11 -60.15
N PRO A 136 8.82 0.04 -60.76
CA PRO A 136 9.77 1.04 -61.24
C PRO A 136 10.65 1.60 -60.09
N GLU A 137 11.67 2.39 -60.46
CA GLU A 137 12.40 3.19 -59.46
C GLU A 137 11.42 4.13 -58.74
N PRO A 138 11.56 4.36 -57.40
CA PRO A 138 10.65 5.22 -56.64
C PRO A 138 10.42 6.61 -57.29
N GLU A 139 11.45 7.18 -57.83
CA GLU A 139 11.40 8.49 -58.49
C GLU A 139 10.56 8.46 -59.78
N GLU A 140 10.62 7.35 -60.51
CA GLU A 140 9.78 7.17 -61.69
C GLU A 140 8.30 7.06 -61.35
N LEU A 141 8.01 6.22 -60.32
CA LEU A 141 6.65 6.02 -59.85
C LEU A 141 6.05 7.31 -59.25
N ALA A 142 6.84 8.08 -58.54
CA ALA A 142 6.40 9.33 -57.92
C ALA A 142 6.01 10.43 -58.92
N LYS A 143 6.50 10.41 -60.16
CA LYS A 143 6.11 11.37 -61.20
C LYS A 143 4.60 11.37 -61.48
N GLU A 144 3.94 10.20 -61.34
CA GLU A 144 2.50 10.06 -61.56
C GLU A 144 1.66 10.74 -60.48
N TYR A 145 2.26 11.08 -59.33
CA TYR A 145 1.59 11.66 -58.18
C TYR A 145 1.88 13.14 -57.99
N ILE A 146 2.53 13.81 -58.97
CA ILE A 146 2.73 15.25 -58.94
C ILE A 146 1.38 15.93 -59.17
N ALA A 147 0.93 16.72 -58.23
CA ALA A 147 -0.35 17.42 -58.22
C ALA A 147 -0.21 18.79 -57.53
N PRO A 148 0.23 19.83 -58.26
CA PRO A 148 0.45 21.16 -57.65
C PRO A 148 -0.79 21.73 -56.98
N GLU A 149 -1.98 21.41 -57.48
CA GLU A 149 -3.26 21.83 -56.89
C GLU A 149 -3.53 21.21 -55.50
N LYS A 150 -2.83 20.12 -55.20
CA LYS A 150 -2.87 19.46 -53.88
C LYS A 150 -1.61 19.77 -53.05
N GLY A 151 -0.73 20.65 -53.55
CA GLY A 151 0.51 21.01 -52.89
C GLY A 151 1.59 19.90 -52.95
N VAL A 152 1.62 19.15 -54.08
CA VAL A 152 2.69 18.22 -54.44
C VAL A 152 3.32 18.73 -55.72
N GLU A 153 4.37 19.54 -55.61
CA GLU A 153 4.95 20.24 -56.74
C GLU A 153 6.09 19.46 -57.42
N THR A 154 6.80 18.63 -56.62
CA THR A 154 7.98 17.90 -57.09
C THR A 154 7.89 16.40 -56.77
N VAL A 155 8.79 15.62 -57.41
CA VAL A 155 9.00 14.19 -57.11
C VAL A 155 9.40 14.00 -55.63
N GLU A 156 10.24 14.91 -55.15
CA GLU A 156 10.71 14.90 -53.78
C GLU A 156 9.55 15.11 -52.78
N ASP A 157 8.59 16.00 -53.09
CA ASP A 157 7.37 16.19 -52.27
C ASP A 157 6.52 14.91 -52.21
N ALA A 158 6.34 14.26 -53.37
CA ALA A 158 5.59 13.01 -53.45
C ALA A 158 6.26 11.89 -52.65
N LEU A 159 7.57 11.73 -52.76
CA LEU A 159 8.35 10.74 -52.04
C LEU A 159 8.39 11.06 -50.52
N ALA A 160 8.57 12.32 -50.14
CA ALA A 160 8.53 12.70 -48.73
C ALA A 160 7.17 12.37 -48.06
N GLY A 161 6.07 12.67 -48.76
CA GLY A 161 4.74 12.32 -48.28
C GLY A 161 4.51 10.81 -48.21
N ALA A 162 4.95 10.04 -49.22
CA ALA A 162 4.90 8.60 -49.20
C ALA A 162 5.75 8.00 -48.05
N SER A 163 6.93 8.54 -47.78
CA SER A 163 7.81 8.16 -46.68
C SER A 163 7.13 8.40 -45.32
N ASP A 164 6.47 9.56 -45.13
CA ASP A 164 5.73 9.85 -43.88
C ASP A 164 4.57 8.85 -43.65
N ILE A 165 3.87 8.46 -44.70
CA ILE A 165 2.80 7.44 -44.61
C ILE A 165 3.40 6.06 -44.23
N ILE A 166 4.48 5.64 -44.92
CA ILE A 166 5.15 4.36 -44.61
C ILE A 166 5.71 4.36 -43.20
N ALA A 167 6.33 5.46 -42.77
CA ALA A 167 6.86 5.58 -41.41
C ALA A 167 5.75 5.44 -40.35
N GLU A 168 4.58 6.04 -40.57
CA GLU A 168 3.45 5.88 -39.69
C GLU A 168 2.91 4.43 -39.67
N MET A 169 2.79 3.76 -40.82
CA MET A 169 2.38 2.36 -40.93
C MET A 169 3.33 1.45 -40.18
N ILE A 170 4.65 1.66 -40.28
CA ILE A 170 5.66 0.89 -39.53
C ILE A 170 5.53 1.13 -38.03
N SER A 171 5.37 2.41 -37.66
CA SER A 171 5.21 2.78 -36.24
C SER A 171 3.97 2.20 -35.58
N ASP A 172 2.91 1.99 -36.35
CA ASP A 172 1.64 1.42 -35.86
C ASP A 172 1.61 -0.10 -35.88
N ASN A 173 2.65 -0.75 -36.37
CA ASN A 173 2.70 -2.21 -36.46
C ASN A 173 2.90 -2.83 -35.06
N ALA A 174 1.89 -3.59 -34.60
CA ALA A 174 1.87 -4.21 -33.28
C ALA A 174 3.00 -5.24 -33.08
N ASP A 175 3.35 -6.03 -34.11
CA ASP A 175 4.42 -7.04 -34.01
C ASP A 175 5.79 -6.39 -33.85
N ILE A 176 6.05 -5.31 -34.58
CA ILE A 176 7.31 -4.52 -34.45
C ILE A 176 7.42 -3.99 -33.03
N ARG A 177 6.37 -3.40 -32.49
CA ARG A 177 6.34 -2.85 -31.14
C ARG A 177 6.54 -3.94 -30.07
N SER A 178 5.87 -5.09 -30.24
CA SER A 178 6.04 -6.21 -29.32
C SER A 178 7.48 -6.71 -29.28
N ARG A 179 8.10 -6.97 -30.45
CA ARG A 179 9.50 -7.40 -30.53
C ARG A 179 10.47 -6.35 -29.96
N LEU A 180 10.20 -5.07 -30.14
CA LEU A 180 11.03 -4.02 -29.56
C LEU A 180 10.88 -3.93 -28.04
N ARG A 181 9.67 -4.19 -27.45
CA ARG A 181 9.51 -4.29 -25.99
C ARG A 181 10.34 -5.43 -25.42
N ASP A 182 10.30 -6.61 -26.08
CA ASP A 182 11.11 -7.75 -25.64
C ASP A 182 12.60 -7.42 -25.71
N LEU A 183 13.04 -6.75 -26.75
CA LEU A 183 14.43 -6.31 -26.92
C LEU A 183 14.83 -5.30 -25.84
N ILE A 184 13.97 -4.31 -25.57
CA ILE A 184 14.17 -3.28 -24.55
C ILE A 184 14.28 -3.97 -23.17
N SER A 185 13.35 -4.84 -22.84
CA SER A 185 13.36 -5.58 -21.57
C SER A 185 14.66 -6.37 -21.38
N ALA A 186 15.17 -6.98 -22.46
CA ALA A 186 16.35 -7.84 -22.38
C ALA A 186 17.69 -7.06 -22.40
N LYS A 187 17.77 -5.91 -23.11
CA LYS A 187 19.04 -5.27 -23.46
C LYS A 187 19.16 -3.80 -23.08
N ALA A 188 18.05 -3.10 -22.83
CA ALA A 188 18.11 -1.69 -22.54
C ALA A 188 18.68 -1.39 -21.16
N VAL A 189 19.25 -0.20 -21.02
CA VAL A 189 19.78 0.35 -19.77
C VAL A 189 19.08 1.66 -19.43
N LEU A 190 18.82 1.89 -18.15
CA LEU A 190 18.46 3.22 -17.67
C LEU A 190 19.75 3.99 -17.38
N LYS A 191 19.85 5.17 -17.93
CA LYS A 191 20.98 6.09 -17.72
C LYS A 191 20.50 7.33 -16.99
N SER A 192 21.31 7.81 -16.07
CA SER A 192 21.09 9.06 -15.37
C SER A 192 22.40 9.83 -15.27
N GLU A 193 22.36 11.10 -15.60
CA GLU A 193 23.49 12.04 -15.60
C GLU A 193 23.14 13.26 -14.76
N ALA A 194 24.16 13.95 -14.21
CA ALA A 194 23.94 15.20 -13.52
C ALA A 194 23.36 16.27 -14.48
N ALA A 195 22.29 16.94 -14.06
CA ALA A 195 21.74 18.08 -14.79
C ALA A 195 22.38 19.41 -14.37
N THR A 196 23.05 19.44 -13.20
CA THR A 196 23.71 20.62 -12.62
C THR A 196 25.04 20.22 -12.00
N ASP A 197 25.96 21.18 -11.86
CA ASP A 197 27.26 20.98 -11.20
C ASP A 197 27.15 20.99 -9.66
N GLU A 198 25.97 21.25 -9.11
CA GLU A 198 25.72 21.32 -7.68
C GLU A 198 25.68 19.92 -7.06
N ASP A 199 26.33 19.74 -5.90
CA ASP A 199 26.20 18.50 -5.11
C ASP A 199 24.79 18.39 -4.52
N SER A 200 24.23 17.19 -4.58
CA SER A 200 22.90 16.92 -4.08
C SER A 200 22.80 15.50 -3.48
N VAL A 201 21.69 15.21 -2.85
CA VAL A 201 21.36 13.86 -2.33
C VAL A 201 21.32 12.80 -3.43
N TYR A 202 21.25 13.21 -4.71
CA TYR A 202 21.22 12.33 -5.89
C TYR A 202 22.61 12.01 -6.46
N ARG A 203 23.70 12.37 -5.79
CA ARG A 203 25.07 12.18 -6.26
C ARG A 203 25.39 10.76 -6.75
N LEU A 204 24.75 9.75 -6.14
CA LEU A 204 24.91 8.35 -6.56
C LEU A 204 24.39 8.06 -7.98
N TYR A 205 23.57 8.97 -8.53
CA TYR A 205 22.94 8.86 -9.83
C TYR A 205 23.47 9.86 -10.86
N TYR A 206 24.55 10.61 -10.56
CA TYR A 206 25.16 11.59 -11.47
C TYR A 206 25.89 10.96 -12.67
N ASP A 207 26.33 9.72 -12.52
CA ASP A 207 26.88 8.89 -13.59
C ASP A 207 26.40 7.44 -13.34
N PHE A 208 25.16 7.21 -13.70
CA PHE A 208 24.50 5.93 -13.42
C PHE A 208 24.04 5.26 -14.69
N SER A 209 24.33 3.99 -14.85
CA SER A 209 23.86 3.16 -15.94
C SER A 209 23.65 1.73 -15.45
N GLN A 210 22.41 1.25 -15.57
CA GLN A 210 22.06 -0.11 -15.15
C GLN A 210 21.04 -0.73 -16.08
N SER A 211 21.18 -2.04 -16.35
CA SER A 211 20.18 -2.81 -17.12
C SER A 211 18.81 -2.72 -16.45
N ILE A 212 17.77 -2.48 -17.28
CA ILE A 212 16.38 -2.35 -16.83
C ILE A 212 15.95 -3.53 -15.95
N GLY A 213 16.29 -4.77 -16.33
CA GLY A 213 15.94 -5.97 -15.58
C GLY A 213 16.63 -6.13 -14.23
N LYS A 214 17.60 -5.27 -13.89
CA LYS A 214 18.32 -5.30 -12.59
C LYS A 214 17.99 -4.09 -11.70
N LEU A 215 17.21 -3.15 -12.19
CA LEU A 215 16.82 -1.97 -11.43
C LEU A 215 15.97 -2.33 -10.23
N GLN A 216 16.26 -1.68 -9.10
CA GLN A 216 15.45 -1.78 -7.90
C GLN A 216 14.44 -0.62 -7.83
N GLY A 217 13.26 -0.86 -7.23
CA GLY A 217 12.20 0.15 -7.15
C GLY A 217 12.66 1.48 -6.54
N HIS A 218 13.43 1.43 -5.44
CA HIS A 218 13.95 2.63 -4.78
C HIS A 218 14.91 3.44 -5.67
N GLN A 219 15.67 2.80 -6.57
CA GLN A 219 16.54 3.50 -7.52
C GLN A 219 15.71 4.27 -8.54
N ILE A 220 14.65 3.63 -9.08
CA ILE A 220 13.73 4.25 -10.04
C ILE A 220 13.06 5.46 -9.41
N LEU A 221 12.53 5.34 -8.20
CA LEU A 221 11.87 6.42 -7.48
C LEU A 221 12.81 7.58 -7.16
N ALA A 222 14.03 7.28 -6.73
CA ALA A 222 15.08 8.29 -6.48
C ALA A 222 15.43 9.05 -7.75
N ILE A 223 15.67 8.35 -8.86
CA ILE A 223 16.00 8.91 -10.17
C ILE A 223 14.85 9.79 -10.69
N ASN A 224 13.60 9.30 -10.59
CA ASN A 224 12.44 10.07 -11.02
C ASN A 224 12.26 11.36 -10.21
N ARG A 225 12.50 11.33 -8.89
CA ARG A 225 12.46 12.54 -8.05
C ARG A 225 13.59 13.50 -8.41
N GLY A 226 14.82 12.99 -8.62
CA GLY A 226 15.95 13.81 -9.02
C GLY A 226 15.75 14.48 -10.38
N GLU A 227 15.10 13.80 -11.33
CA GLU A 227 14.70 14.38 -12.62
C GLU A 227 13.61 15.46 -12.44
N LYS A 228 12.58 15.19 -11.61
CA LYS A 228 11.52 16.16 -11.29
C LYS A 228 12.04 17.42 -10.59
N GLU A 229 13.13 17.32 -9.86
CA GLU A 229 13.82 18.43 -9.18
C GLU A 229 14.90 19.07 -10.03
N ASP A 230 14.97 18.76 -11.33
CA ASP A 230 15.97 19.26 -12.28
C ASP A 230 17.43 19.01 -11.87
N LYS A 231 17.69 17.98 -11.07
CA LYS A 231 19.04 17.56 -10.64
C LYS A 231 19.62 16.45 -11.51
N LEU A 232 18.78 15.69 -12.20
CA LEU A 232 19.18 14.58 -13.06
C LEU A 232 18.58 14.73 -14.48
N LYS A 233 19.34 14.25 -15.47
CA LYS A 233 18.85 13.97 -16.83
C LYS A 233 18.76 12.46 -16.99
N VAL A 234 17.59 11.95 -17.39
CA VAL A 234 17.33 10.52 -17.43
C VAL A 234 16.92 10.09 -18.82
N SER A 235 17.48 8.98 -19.28
CA SER A 235 17.17 8.41 -20.59
C SER A 235 17.24 6.89 -20.56
N VAL A 236 16.57 6.25 -21.52
CA VAL A 236 16.71 4.82 -21.78
C VAL A 236 17.69 4.64 -22.95
N GLY A 237 18.75 3.87 -22.72
CA GLY A 237 19.75 3.55 -23.74
C GLY A 237 19.51 2.16 -24.33
N LEU A 238 19.44 2.05 -25.65
CA LEU A 238 19.44 0.80 -26.41
C LEU A 238 20.34 0.96 -27.63
N ASP A 239 21.03 -0.10 -28.01
CA ASP A 239 21.80 -0.09 -29.25
C ASP A 239 20.85 0.16 -30.45
N ARG A 240 21.02 1.34 -31.07
CA ARG A 240 20.18 1.81 -32.19
C ARG A 240 20.22 0.86 -33.39
N GLU A 241 21.40 0.34 -33.73
CA GLU A 241 21.51 -0.54 -34.91
C GLU A 241 20.85 -1.90 -34.65
N LEU A 242 20.97 -2.42 -33.41
CA LEU A 242 20.27 -3.64 -33.02
C LEU A 242 18.74 -3.48 -33.10
N ALA A 243 18.22 -2.33 -32.66
CA ALA A 243 16.81 -2.02 -32.77
C ALA A 243 16.35 -1.89 -34.22
N LEU A 244 17.11 -1.13 -35.03
CA LEU A 244 16.83 -0.96 -36.46
C LEU A 244 16.86 -2.28 -37.22
N GLN A 245 17.76 -3.20 -36.91
CA GLN A 245 17.77 -4.53 -37.54
C GLN A 245 16.45 -5.28 -37.31
N ASN A 246 15.84 -5.14 -36.11
CA ASN A 246 14.53 -5.74 -35.82
C ASN A 246 13.42 -5.09 -36.67
N VAL A 247 13.39 -3.77 -36.77
CA VAL A 247 12.41 -3.03 -37.60
C VAL A 247 12.59 -3.38 -39.08
N ARG A 248 13.81 -3.25 -39.61
CA ARG A 248 14.14 -3.51 -41.01
C ARG A 248 13.82 -4.95 -41.42
N ARG A 249 14.13 -5.94 -40.58
CA ARG A 249 13.80 -7.36 -40.82
C ARG A 249 12.31 -7.60 -41.02
N ALA A 250 11.46 -6.81 -40.37
CA ALA A 250 10.00 -6.99 -40.43
C ALA A 250 9.42 -6.38 -41.73
N VAL A 251 10.08 -5.38 -42.34
CA VAL A 251 9.47 -4.58 -43.44
C VAL A 251 10.22 -4.65 -44.74
N ILE A 252 11.52 -4.99 -44.78
CA ILE A 252 12.32 -4.99 -45.98
C ILE A 252 12.19 -6.31 -46.75
N LYS A 253 11.88 -6.21 -48.05
CA LYS A 253 11.89 -7.33 -48.99
C LYS A 253 13.14 -7.24 -49.88
N PRO A 254 14.07 -8.20 -49.79
CA PRO A 254 15.31 -8.18 -50.58
C PRO A 254 15.03 -8.19 -52.08
N GLY A 255 15.80 -7.45 -52.86
CA GLY A 255 15.75 -7.43 -54.33
C GLY A 255 14.72 -6.48 -54.92
N SER A 256 13.92 -5.75 -54.13
CA SER A 256 13.05 -4.71 -54.63
C SER A 256 13.82 -3.40 -54.89
N ARG A 257 13.44 -2.67 -55.97
CA ARG A 257 13.96 -1.32 -56.24
C ARG A 257 13.58 -0.28 -55.20
N ALA A 258 12.42 -0.47 -54.54
CA ALA A 258 11.98 0.36 -53.42
C ALA A 258 12.67 0.02 -52.07
N MET A 259 13.55 -0.98 -52.01
CA MET A 259 14.18 -1.46 -50.77
C MET A 259 14.95 -0.33 -50.05
N ALA A 260 15.71 0.49 -50.74
CA ALA A 260 16.47 1.57 -50.12
C ALA A 260 15.54 2.67 -49.55
N PHE A 261 14.47 2.96 -50.27
CA PHE A 261 13.45 3.93 -49.87
C PHE A 261 12.69 3.46 -48.60
N VAL A 262 12.20 2.21 -48.60
CA VAL A 262 11.51 1.64 -47.45
C VAL A 262 12.45 1.52 -46.23
N ARG A 263 13.74 1.23 -46.43
CA ARG A 263 14.75 1.23 -45.39
C ARG A 263 14.90 2.61 -44.73
N ALA A 264 14.99 3.68 -45.55
CA ALA A 264 15.08 5.04 -45.03
C ALA A 264 13.82 5.45 -44.25
N ALA A 265 12.63 5.07 -44.76
CA ALA A 265 11.37 5.30 -44.09
C ALA A 265 11.26 4.50 -42.75
N ALA A 266 11.82 3.29 -42.69
CA ALA A 266 11.87 2.48 -41.47
C ALA A 266 12.81 3.10 -40.43
N ASP A 267 13.95 3.66 -40.87
CA ASP A 267 14.90 4.34 -39.98
C ASP A 267 14.26 5.62 -39.40
N ASP A 268 13.57 6.42 -40.22
CA ASP A 268 12.81 7.59 -39.75
C ASP A 268 11.65 7.19 -38.83
N ALA A 269 10.91 6.13 -39.13
CA ALA A 269 9.87 5.60 -38.26
C ALA A 269 10.41 5.27 -36.88
N TYR A 270 11.55 4.60 -36.80
CA TYR A 270 12.19 4.28 -35.54
C TYR A 270 12.61 5.52 -34.76
N ASP A 271 13.41 6.40 -35.37
CA ASP A 271 13.99 7.56 -34.68
C ASP A 271 12.93 8.58 -34.24
N ARG A 272 11.96 8.87 -35.10
CA ARG A 272 10.97 9.93 -34.88
C ARG A 272 9.69 9.49 -34.19
N LEU A 273 9.22 8.26 -34.42
CA LEU A 273 7.92 7.84 -34.00
C LEU A 273 7.97 6.70 -32.94
N ILE A 274 8.78 5.67 -33.23
CA ILE A 274 8.80 4.45 -32.39
C ILE A 274 9.59 4.69 -31.10
N TRP A 275 10.88 5.05 -31.24
CA TRP A 275 11.78 5.15 -30.08
C TRP A 275 11.28 6.14 -29.01
N PRO A 276 10.88 7.38 -29.32
CA PRO A 276 10.39 8.31 -28.32
C PRO A 276 9.11 7.82 -27.60
N SER A 277 8.29 7.03 -28.31
CA SER A 277 7.10 6.40 -27.72
C SER A 277 7.47 5.24 -26.80
N MET A 278 8.38 4.36 -27.25
CA MET A 278 8.84 3.20 -26.50
C MET A 278 9.62 3.59 -25.24
N GLU A 279 10.44 4.64 -25.33
CA GLU A 279 11.17 5.18 -24.18
C GLU A 279 10.20 5.67 -23.09
N ARG A 280 9.20 6.47 -23.47
CA ARG A 280 8.16 6.93 -22.51
C ARG A 280 7.37 5.76 -21.90
N GLU A 281 6.98 4.81 -22.74
CA GLU A 281 6.29 3.59 -22.30
C GLU A 281 7.12 2.79 -21.29
N THR A 282 8.41 2.60 -21.61
CA THR A 282 9.36 1.91 -20.72
C THR A 282 9.53 2.64 -19.40
N ARG A 283 9.72 3.97 -19.44
CA ARG A 283 9.85 4.80 -18.23
C ARG A 283 8.57 4.73 -17.38
N ALA A 284 7.39 4.80 -18.00
CA ALA A 284 6.10 4.65 -17.31
C ALA A 284 5.98 3.28 -16.65
N ALA A 285 6.25 2.19 -17.37
CA ALA A 285 6.16 0.83 -16.83
C ALA A 285 7.12 0.58 -15.66
N LEU A 286 8.36 1.10 -15.73
CA LEU A 286 9.31 1.06 -14.63
C LEU A 286 8.80 1.81 -13.41
N THR A 287 8.23 3.00 -13.62
CA THR A 287 7.66 3.83 -12.54
C THR A 287 6.47 3.13 -11.89
N ASP A 288 5.54 2.59 -12.67
CA ASP A 288 4.36 1.88 -12.17
C ASP A 288 4.77 0.67 -11.33
N THR A 289 5.73 -0.13 -11.81
CA THR A 289 6.25 -1.29 -11.07
C THR A 289 6.91 -0.86 -9.76
N ALA A 290 7.70 0.21 -9.77
CA ALA A 290 8.36 0.74 -8.57
C ALA A 290 7.34 1.29 -7.56
N CYS A 291 6.32 2.01 -8.03
CA CYS A 291 5.25 2.54 -7.20
C CYS A 291 4.44 1.42 -6.54
N GLU A 292 4.02 0.40 -7.29
CA GLU A 292 3.28 -0.74 -6.72
C GLU A 292 4.10 -1.49 -5.67
N GLY A 293 5.40 -1.69 -5.91
CA GLY A 293 6.30 -2.27 -4.92
C GLY A 293 6.39 -1.42 -3.65
N ALA A 294 6.54 -0.10 -3.78
CA ALA A 294 6.61 0.82 -2.65
C ALA A 294 5.29 0.88 -1.87
N ILE A 295 4.14 0.94 -2.55
CA ILE A 295 2.82 0.95 -1.92
C ILE A 295 2.59 -0.33 -1.09
N LYS A 296 2.99 -1.49 -1.60
CA LYS A 296 2.95 -2.75 -0.84
C LYS A 296 3.80 -2.69 0.43
N MET A 297 4.99 -2.09 0.34
CA MET A 297 5.84 -1.90 1.52
C MET A 297 5.21 -0.93 2.53
N PHE A 298 4.57 0.14 2.07
CA PHE A 298 3.86 1.08 2.95
C PHE A 298 2.71 0.40 3.67
N ALA A 299 1.97 -0.47 3.00
CA ALA A 299 0.93 -1.29 3.63
C ALA A 299 1.50 -2.21 4.72
N LEU A 300 2.63 -2.88 4.43
CA LEU A 300 3.33 -3.73 5.39
C LEU A 300 3.88 -2.94 6.59
N ASN A 301 4.32 -1.71 6.40
CA ASN A 301 4.81 -0.86 7.48
C ASN A 301 3.68 -0.24 8.31
N LEU A 302 2.51 0.05 7.71
CA LEU A 302 1.37 0.63 8.40
C LEU A 302 0.71 -0.37 9.36
N ARG A 303 0.53 -1.62 8.94
CA ARG A 303 -0.19 -2.64 9.72
C ARG A 303 0.36 -2.83 11.13
N PRO A 304 1.67 -3.03 11.37
CA PRO A 304 2.21 -3.18 12.72
C PRO A 304 2.07 -1.93 13.59
N LEU A 305 2.10 -0.73 12.99
CA LEU A 305 1.85 0.52 13.74
C LEU A 305 0.43 0.55 14.31
N LEU A 306 -0.56 0.12 13.51
CA LEU A 306 -1.96 0.01 13.92
C LEU A 306 -2.20 -1.12 14.92
N MET A 307 -1.50 -2.24 14.74
CA MET A 307 -1.66 -3.45 15.55
C MET A 307 -0.76 -3.47 16.79
N GLN A 308 -0.04 -2.40 17.09
CA GLN A 308 0.78 -2.32 18.30
C GLN A 308 -0.07 -2.57 19.55
N PRO A 309 0.40 -3.40 20.52
CA PRO A 309 -0.32 -3.68 21.76
C PRO A 309 -0.65 -2.42 22.53
N PRO A 310 -1.89 -2.25 22.98
CA PRO A 310 -2.31 -1.09 23.77
C PRO A 310 -1.86 -1.19 25.22
N VAL A 311 -1.54 -0.05 25.84
CA VAL A 311 -1.29 0.08 27.29
C VAL A 311 -2.56 0.61 27.95
N LYS A 312 -3.58 -0.26 28.06
CA LYS A 312 -4.93 0.13 28.51
C LYS A 312 -5.01 0.45 30.00
N GLY A 313 -5.90 1.38 30.36
CA GLY A 313 -6.29 1.63 31.75
C GLY A 313 -5.26 2.36 32.60
N LYS A 314 -4.20 2.92 31.99
CA LYS A 314 -3.10 3.60 32.67
C LYS A 314 -3.16 5.11 32.51
N VAL A 315 -2.92 5.87 33.58
CA VAL A 315 -2.77 7.31 33.49
C VAL A 315 -1.47 7.64 32.76
N THR A 316 -1.59 8.35 31.64
CA THR A 316 -0.48 8.57 30.73
C THR A 316 -0.24 10.06 30.52
N MET A 317 1.04 10.49 30.59
CA MET A 317 1.48 11.84 30.22
C MET A 317 2.03 11.83 28.81
N GLY A 318 1.44 12.59 27.90
CA GLY A 318 1.95 12.80 26.53
C GLY A 318 2.84 14.03 26.48
N LEU A 319 4.01 13.88 25.86
CA LEU A 319 4.96 14.96 25.59
C LEU A 319 5.11 15.11 24.08
N ASP A 320 4.76 16.29 23.56
CA ASP A 320 4.98 16.70 22.17
C ASP A 320 6.19 17.64 22.12
N PRO A 321 7.39 17.11 21.74
CA PRO A 321 8.64 17.85 21.79
C PRO A 321 8.67 19.03 20.82
N GLY A 322 9.39 20.11 21.18
CA GLY A 322 9.61 21.24 20.28
C GLY A 322 10.64 22.25 20.82
N TYR A 323 11.51 22.74 19.92
CA TYR A 323 12.53 23.72 20.30
C TYR A 323 11.95 25.10 20.56
N ARG A 324 11.26 25.70 19.57
CA ARG A 324 10.83 27.11 19.64
C ARG A 324 9.61 27.33 20.51
N ASN A 325 8.61 26.46 20.35
CA ASN A 325 7.31 26.60 21.00
C ASN A 325 7.20 25.80 22.31
N GLY A 326 8.32 25.28 22.81
CA GLY A 326 8.36 24.41 23.97
C GLY A 326 7.77 23.03 23.77
N CYS A 327 7.91 22.15 24.75
CA CYS A 327 7.31 20.85 24.82
C CYS A 327 5.88 20.96 25.37
N LYS A 328 4.88 20.52 24.63
CA LYS A 328 3.48 20.50 25.06
C LYS A 328 3.24 19.24 25.84
N VAL A 329 2.44 19.36 26.87
CA VAL A 329 2.18 18.30 27.84
C VAL A 329 0.69 18.11 28.00
N ALA A 330 0.23 16.86 27.97
CA ALA A 330 -1.14 16.51 28.32
C ALA A 330 -1.12 15.28 29.23
N VAL A 331 -1.89 15.29 30.29
CA VAL A 331 -2.13 14.13 31.14
C VAL A 331 -3.52 13.60 30.84
N VAL A 332 -3.62 12.31 30.53
CA VAL A 332 -4.89 11.64 30.25
C VAL A 332 -5.10 10.49 31.26
N ASP A 333 -6.34 10.29 31.66
CA ASP A 333 -6.69 9.14 32.51
C ASP A 333 -6.70 7.81 31.72
N GLY A 334 -6.97 6.71 32.38
CA GLY A 334 -6.99 5.39 31.76
C GLY A 334 -8.05 5.20 30.66
N THR A 335 -8.98 6.16 30.50
CA THR A 335 -10.00 6.18 29.42
C THR A 335 -9.64 7.13 28.28
N GLY A 336 -8.52 7.84 28.39
CA GLY A 336 -8.07 8.85 27.43
C GLY A 336 -8.68 10.24 27.65
N LYS A 337 -9.42 10.47 28.74
CA LYS A 337 -9.94 11.81 29.10
C LYS A 337 -8.79 12.70 29.59
N VAL A 338 -8.74 13.93 29.09
CA VAL A 338 -7.73 14.89 29.52
C VAL A 338 -7.98 15.35 30.96
N LEU A 339 -6.96 15.24 31.82
CA LEU A 339 -6.97 15.65 33.21
C LEU A 339 -6.30 16.99 33.42
N ASP A 340 -5.18 17.22 32.72
CA ASP A 340 -4.37 18.43 32.84
C ASP A 340 -3.52 18.69 31.62
N THR A 341 -3.08 19.93 31.43
CA THR A 341 -2.19 20.31 30.33
C THR A 341 -1.15 21.34 30.82
N ALA A 342 0.02 21.36 30.16
CA ALA A 342 1.07 22.34 30.42
C ALA A 342 1.93 22.57 29.17
N VAL A 343 2.74 23.63 29.21
CA VAL A 343 3.82 23.86 28.24
C VAL A 343 5.11 24.09 29.02
N VAL A 344 6.18 23.36 28.67
CA VAL A 344 7.48 23.43 29.31
C VAL A 344 8.60 23.67 28.28
N TYR A 345 9.72 24.23 28.71
CA TYR A 345 10.80 24.65 27.82
C TYR A 345 12.15 23.98 28.17
N PRO A 346 12.30 22.67 28.06
CA PRO A 346 13.47 21.92 28.51
C PRO A 346 14.75 22.25 27.73
N THR A 347 14.62 22.78 26.50
CA THR A 347 15.73 23.02 25.58
C THR A 347 16.35 24.42 25.65
N PHE A 348 15.74 25.37 26.37
CA PHE A 348 16.18 26.77 26.36
C PHE A 348 17.39 27.04 27.26
N SER A 349 17.41 26.44 28.45
CA SER A 349 18.50 26.58 29.41
C SER A 349 18.42 25.53 30.52
N ALA A 350 19.52 25.31 31.27
CA ALA A 350 19.52 24.39 32.40
C ALA A 350 18.47 24.79 33.46
N GLY A 351 18.29 26.12 33.73
CA GLY A 351 17.25 26.62 34.65
C GLY A 351 15.84 26.30 34.16
N LYS A 352 15.57 26.45 32.85
CA LYS A 352 14.28 26.11 32.25
C LYS A 352 14.04 24.61 32.23
N LYS A 353 15.07 23.77 32.06
CA LYS A 353 14.99 22.33 32.21
C LYS A 353 14.60 21.95 33.65
N ALA A 354 15.25 22.54 34.66
CA ALA A 354 14.91 22.29 36.06
C ALA A 354 13.47 22.72 36.41
N GLU A 355 13.02 23.85 35.85
CA GLU A 355 11.62 24.30 35.98
C GLU A 355 10.65 23.30 35.34
N ALA A 356 10.96 22.82 34.15
CA ALA A 356 10.18 21.79 33.46
C ALA A 356 10.04 20.51 34.29
N ILE A 357 11.15 19.98 34.81
CA ILE A 357 11.15 18.81 35.70
C ILE A 357 10.27 19.05 36.93
N ARG A 358 10.34 20.23 37.56
CA ARG A 358 9.50 20.55 38.70
C ARG A 358 8.00 20.55 38.36
N ILE A 359 7.61 21.15 37.25
CA ILE A 359 6.21 21.21 36.79
C ILE A 359 5.72 19.79 36.48
N LEU A 360 6.47 19.02 35.70
CA LEU A 360 6.08 17.65 35.29
C LEU A 360 6.02 16.70 36.51
N SER A 361 6.97 16.82 37.46
CA SER A 361 6.93 16.04 38.69
C SER A 361 5.69 16.37 39.54
N GLY A 362 5.25 17.63 39.52
CA GLY A 362 3.98 18.03 40.15
C GLY A 362 2.78 17.37 39.52
N LEU A 363 2.70 17.33 38.18
CA LEU A 363 1.63 16.65 37.41
C LEU A 363 1.64 15.12 37.65
N VAL A 364 2.83 14.51 37.65
CA VAL A 364 2.98 13.06 37.92
C VAL A 364 2.39 12.70 39.29
N ARG A 365 2.73 13.45 40.34
CA ARG A 365 2.23 13.21 41.70
C ARG A 365 0.74 13.53 41.83
N LYS A 366 0.26 14.60 41.22
CA LYS A 366 -1.14 15.06 41.28
C LYS A 366 -2.10 14.03 40.66
N HIS A 367 -1.70 13.43 39.54
CA HIS A 367 -2.57 12.56 38.76
C HIS A 367 -2.16 11.07 38.83
N ASN A 368 -1.13 10.71 39.60
CA ASN A 368 -0.58 9.37 39.68
C ASN A 368 -0.21 8.81 38.29
N VAL A 369 0.54 9.58 37.50
CA VAL A 369 0.97 9.17 36.17
C VAL A 369 1.84 7.93 36.27
N GLU A 370 1.52 6.92 35.46
CA GLU A 370 2.22 5.64 35.44
C GLU A 370 3.19 5.56 34.23
N HIS A 371 2.82 6.16 33.09
CA HIS A 371 3.61 6.13 31.87
C HIS A 371 3.74 7.51 31.21
N ILE A 372 4.85 7.71 30.55
CA ILE A 372 5.13 8.90 29.74
C ILE A 372 5.26 8.48 28.27
N ALA A 373 4.46 9.09 27.40
CA ALA A 373 4.55 8.92 25.96
C ALA A 373 5.28 10.13 25.37
N ILE A 374 6.42 9.92 24.73
CA ILE A 374 7.23 11.00 24.13
C ILE A 374 7.17 10.86 22.60
N GLY A 375 6.73 11.92 21.91
CA GLY A 375 6.76 11.98 20.46
C GLY A 375 8.18 11.87 19.91
N ASN A 376 8.35 11.19 18.77
CA ASN A 376 9.67 10.93 18.15
C ASN A 376 10.14 12.03 17.18
N GLY A 377 9.55 13.22 17.24
CA GLY A 377 9.90 14.33 16.35
C GLY A 377 11.07 15.19 16.84
N THR A 378 11.04 16.44 16.37
CA THR A 378 12.11 17.43 16.69
C THR A 378 12.18 17.68 18.20
N ALA A 379 13.40 17.69 18.78
CA ALA A 379 13.69 17.83 20.23
C ALA A 379 13.24 16.63 21.09
N SER A 380 12.95 15.47 20.48
CA SER A 380 12.61 14.24 21.21
C SER A 380 13.71 13.81 22.18
N ARG A 381 14.98 13.91 21.77
CA ARG A 381 16.15 13.53 22.58
C ARG A 381 16.26 14.32 23.86
N GLU A 382 16.19 15.65 23.76
CA GLU A 382 16.31 16.54 24.91
C GLU A 382 15.13 16.35 25.86
N THR A 383 13.94 16.08 25.30
CA THR A 383 12.73 15.78 26.07
C THR A 383 12.86 14.42 26.78
N GLU A 384 13.42 13.41 26.12
CA GLU A 384 13.68 12.09 26.71
C GLU A 384 14.72 12.20 27.85
N GLN A 385 15.84 12.89 27.64
CA GLN A 385 16.84 13.12 28.69
C GLN A 385 16.24 13.83 29.91
N MET A 386 15.36 14.82 29.69
CA MET A 386 14.62 15.48 30.76
C MET A 386 13.69 14.50 31.49
N ALA A 387 12.95 13.68 30.74
CA ALA A 387 12.02 12.70 31.33
C ALA A 387 12.78 11.67 32.19
N VAL A 388 13.93 11.15 31.72
CA VAL A 388 14.75 10.19 32.47
C VAL A 388 15.32 10.81 33.74
N GLU A 389 15.81 12.07 33.67
CA GLU A 389 16.26 12.78 34.87
C GLU A 389 15.12 12.95 35.88
N MET A 390 13.91 13.27 35.43
CA MET A 390 12.73 13.35 36.27
C MET A 390 12.37 11.98 36.88
N ILE A 391 12.38 10.91 36.07
CA ILE A 391 12.09 9.55 36.54
C ILE A 391 13.08 9.13 37.64
N SER A 392 14.37 9.40 37.44
CA SER A 392 15.41 9.07 38.43
C SER A 392 15.23 9.82 39.75
N GLN A 393 14.71 11.08 39.71
CA GLN A 393 14.43 11.87 40.91
C GLN A 393 13.16 11.43 41.63
N LEU A 394 12.14 10.98 40.90
CA LEU A 394 10.85 10.57 41.48
C LEU A 394 10.89 9.15 42.05
N GLY A 395 11.66 8.26 41.44
CA GLY A 395 11.65 6.84 41.76
C GLY A 395 10.30 6.18 41.43
N GLY A 396 10.18 4.88 41.73
CA GLY A 396 8.88 4.22 41.87
C GLY A 396 8.09 3.96 40.58
N GLY A 397 8.52 3.07 39.71
CA GLY A 397 7.63 2.45 38.71
C GLY A 397 7.19 3.31 37.52
N LEU A 398 7.49 4.62 37.50
CA LEU A 398 7.26 5.49 36.35
C LEU A 398 8.17 5.07 35.20
N SER A 399 7.61 4.91 34.01
CA SER A 399 8.34 4.51 32.80
C SER A 399 7.93 5.36 31.61
N TYR A 400 8.74 5.34 30.55
CA TYR A 400 8.40 6.05 29.32
C TYR A 400 8.51 5.15 28.09
N ALA A 401 7.85 5.58 27.02
CA ALA A 401 8.00 5.03 25.69
C ALA A 401 8.10 6.15 24.66
N ILE A 402 8.90 5.92 23.63
CA ILE A 402 8.91 6.79 22.44
C ILE A 402 7.74 6.36 21.54
N VAL A 403 6.89 7.30 21.20
CA VAL A 403 5.69 7.08 20.41
C VAL A 403 5.85 7.72 19.04
N ASN A 404 5.47 7.02 17.99
CA ASN A 404 5.47 7.58 16.64
C ASN A 404 4.43 8.71 16.56
N GLU A 405 4.87 9.94 16.30
CA GLU A 405 3.99 11.11 16.20
C GLU A 405 3.52 11.41 14.77
N ALA A 406 3.85 10.55 13.77
CA ALA A 406 3.44 10.76 12.39
C ALA A 406 1.95 11.08 12.28
N GLY A 407 1.61 12.12 11.52
CA GLY A 407 0.23 12.59 11.37
C GLY A 407 -0.38 13.29 12.59
N ALA A 408 0.30 13.41 13.75
CA ALA A 408 -0.25 14.09 14.92
C ALA A 408 -0.52 15.57 14.65
N SER A 409 0.34 16.24 13.90
CA SER A 409 0.13 17.62 13.46
C SER A 409 -1.06 17.77 12.52
N VAL A 410 -1.27 16.81 11.62
CA VAL A 410 -2.42 16.79 10.71
C VAL A 410 -3.71 16.60 11.50
N TYR A 411 -3.73 15.65 12.44
CA TYR A 411 -4.87 15.46 13.34
C TYR A 411 -5.18 16.73 14.14
N SER A 412 -4.17 17.32 14.81
CA SER A 412 -4.38 18.47 15.69
C SER A 412 -4.95 19.70 14.96
N ALA A 413 -4.61 19.89 13.68
CA ALA A 413 -5.15 20.93 12.81
C ALA A 413 -6.50 20.57 12.18
N SER A 414 -6.97 19.33 12.32
CA SER A 414 -8.20 18.85 11.68
C SER A 414 -9.47 19.41 12.35
N LYS A 415 -10.56 19.42 11.56
CA LYS A 415 -11.88 19.76 12.08
C LYS A 415 -12.32 18.80 13.19
N LEU A 416 -11.98 17.52 13.07
CA LEU A 416 -12.28 16.50 14.07
C LEU A 416 -11.65 16.84 15.42
N ALA A 417 -10.36 17.21 15.44
CA ALA A 417 -9.68 17.58 16.66
C ALA A 417 -10.22 18.89 17.25
N ALA A 418 -10.68 19.83 16.41
CA ALA A 418 -11.34 21.05 16.87
C ALA A 418 -12.70 20.77 17.52
N GLU A 419 -13.48 19.82 16.97
CA GLU A 419 -14.75 19.38 17.56
C GLU A 419 -14.51 18.59 18.87
N GLU A 420 -13.46 17.77 18.93
CA GLU A 420 -13.12 16.95 20.11
C GLU A 420 -12.54 17.82 21.27
N PHE A 421 -11.79 18.86 20.94
CA PHE A 421 -11.10 19.74 21.88
C PHE A 421 -11.28 21.23 21.51
N PRO A 422 -12.49 21.78 21.67
CA PRO A 422 -12.76 23.18 21.29
C PRO A 422 -11.95 24.19 22.11
N ASP A 423 -11.64 23.87 23.35
CA ASP A 423 -10.96 24.75 24.30
C ASP A 423 -9.43 24.67 24.26
N TYR A 424 -8.86 23.74 23.50
CA TYR A 424 -7.41 23.54 23.38
C TYR A 424 -6.88 24.09 22.07
N ASP A 425 -5.71 24.71 22.13
CA ASP A 425 -5.00 25.10 20.91
C ASP A 425 -4.48 23.87 20.13
N VAL A 426 -4.11 24.12 18.89
CA VAL A 426 -3.64 23.07 17.96
C VAL A 426 -2.45 22.29 18.56
N ASN A 427 -1.57 22.95 19.29
CA ASN A 427 -0.37 22.32 19.83
C ASN A 427 -0.68 21.38 21.01
N LEU A 428 -1.61 21.72 21.88
CA LEU A 428 -2.01 20.87 23.00
C LEU A 428 -2.73 19.60 22.54
N ARG A 429 -3.48 19.69 21.45
CA ARG A 429 -4.16 18.52 20.86
C ARG A 429 -3.18 17.44 20.41
N SER A 430 -2.00 17.81 19.92
CA SER A 430 -0.93 16.85 19.57
C SER A 430 -0.47 16.05 20.79
N ALA A 431 -0.21 16.71 21.90
CA ALA A 431 0.23 16.05 23.14
C ALA A 431 -0.83 15.05 23.67
N VAL A 432 -2.12 15.39 23.55
CA VAL A 432 -3.22 14.47 23.88
C VAL A 432 -3.19 13.25 22.97
N SER A 433 -3.02 13.46 21.66
CA SER A 433 -2.92 12.36 20.68
C SER A 433 -1.74 11.43 20.98
N ILE A 434 -0.56 11.99 21.32
CA ILE A 434 0.63 11.21 21.67
C ILE A 434 0.37 10.34 22.92
N ALA A 435 -0.27 10.89 23.96
CA ALA A 435 -0.64 10.11 25.14
C ALA A 435 -1.58 8.94 24.80
N ARG A 436 -2.63 9.23 24.03
CA ARG A 436 -3.64 8.24 23.64
C ARG A 436 -3.10 7.16 22.69
N ARG A 437 -2.08 7.48 21.86
CA ARG A 437 -1.40 6.48 21.02
C ARG A 437 -0.67 5.42 21.82
N LEU A 438 -0.18 5.73 23.03
CA LEU A 438 0.36 4.71 23.92
C LEU A 438 -0.75 3.86 24.52
N GLN A 439 -1.90 4.46 24.85
CA GLN A 439 -3.03 3.75 25.44
C GLN A 439 -3.74 2.82 24.45
N ASP A 440 -4.06 3.29 23.25
CA ASP A 440 -4.59 2.50 22.13
C ASP A 440 -4.22 3.11 20.78
N PRO A 441 -3.15 2.64 20.14
CA PRO A 441 -2.67 3.15 18.86
C PRO A 441 -3.73 3.11 17.76
N LEU A 442 -4.46 2.00 17.64
CA LEU A 442 -5.48 1.82 16.61
C LEU A 442 -6.62 2.84 16.75
N ALA A 443 -7.17 2.98 17.96
CA ALA A 443 -8.29 3.89 18.23
C ALA A 443 -7.93 5.36 17.94
N GLU A 444 -6.66 5.74 18.08
CA GLU A 444 -6.20 7.10 17.81
C GLU A 444 -5.78 7.30 16.37
N LEU A 445 -5.02 6.35 15.78
CA LEU A 445 -4.51 6.49 14.41
C LEU A 445 -5.61 6.46 13.34
N VAL A 446 -6.74 5.78 13.59
CA VAL A 446 -7.89 5.80 12.66
C VAL A 446 -8.54 7.18 12.48
N LYS A 447 -8.25 8.14 13.37
CA LYS A 447 -8.70 9.54 13.26
C LYS A 447 -7.90 10.32 12.22
N ILE A 448 -6.77 9.80 11.78
CA ILE A 448 -5.83 10.42 10.85
C ILE A 448 -6.04 9.81 9.47
N ASP A 449 -5.92 10.63 8.44
CA ASP A 449 -5.81 10.12 7.08
C ASP A 449 -4.60 9.19 6.98
N PRO A 450 -4.75 7.92 6.58
CA PRO A 450 -3.65 6.98 6.46
C PRO A 450 -2.49 7.50 5.60
N MET A 451 -2.78 8.35 4.62
CA MET A 451 -1.78 9.00 3.76
C MET A 451 -0.91 10.01 4.51
N ALA A 452 -1.36 10.54 5.64
CA ALA A 452 -0.60 11.44 6.49
C ALA A 452 0.31 10.71 7.50
N ILE A 453 0.18 9.39 7.61
CA ILE A 453 1.06 8.56 8.42
C ILE A 453 2.29 8.23 7.59
N GLY A 454 3.47 8.71 8.00
CA GLY A 454 4.73 8.44 7.30
C GLY A 454 5.17 6.99 7.47
N VAL A 455 5.04 6.18 6.42
CA VAL A 455 5.35 4.75 6.41
C VAL A 455 6.45 4.37 5.42
N GLY A 456 7.00 5.34 4.69
CA GLY A 456 8.13 5.10 3.79
C GLY A 456 8.56 6.31 2.98
N GLN A 457 9.72 6.18 2.33
CA GLN A 457 10.26 7.20 1.43
C GLN A 457 9.42 7.28 0.15
N TYR A 458 9.42 8.45 -0.48
CA TYR A 458 8.71 8.71 -1.75
C TYR A 458 7.17 8.59 -1.69
N GLN A 459 6.56 8.50 -0.50
CA GLN A 459 5.11 8.35 -0.33
C GLN A 459 4.31 9.43 -1.08
N HIS A 460 4.82 10.66 -1.14
CA HIS A 460 4.17 11.76 -1.84
C HIS A 460 4.33 11.74 -3.38
N ASP A 461 5.22 10.87 -3.90
CA ASP A 461 5.43 10.70 -5.34
C ASP A 461 4.57 9.56 -5.93
N MET A 462 3.87 8.83 -5.09
CA MET A 462 3.01 7.72 -5.52
C MET A 462 1.72 8.21 -6.19
N PRO A 463 1.07 7.38 -7.02
CA PRO A 463 -0.30 7.60 -7.47
C PRO A 463 -1.24 7.67 -6.26
N GLN A 464 -1.75 8.88 -5.93
CA GLN A 464 -2.41 9.15 -4.65
C GLN A 464 -3.67 8.30 -4.45
N ALA A 465 -4.51 8.13 -5.49
CA ALA A 465 -5.72 7.31 -5.39
C ALA A 465 -5.40 5.84 -5.03
N ARG A 466 -4.38 5.27 -5.68
CA ARG A 466 -3.94 3.90 -5.42
C ARG A 466 -3.35 3.72 -4.03
N LEU A 467 -2.58 4.71 -3.58
CA LEU A 467 -2.02 4.73 -2.22
C LEU A 467 -3.14 4.81 -1.18
N GLU A 468 -4.10 5.72 -1.36
CA GLU A 468 -5.25 5.91 -0.46
C GLU A 468 -6.07 4.63 -0.33
N GLU A 469 -6.39 3.98 -1.45
CA GLU A 469 -7.13 2.73 -1.49
C GLU A 469 -6.41 1.64 -0.67
N THR A 470 -5.12 1.44 -0.93
CA THR A 470 -4.33 0.40 -0.26
C THR A 470 -4.20 0.66 1.24
N LEU A 471 -3.82 1.88 1.65
CA LEU A 471 -3.65 2.20 3.07
C LEU A 471 -4.98 2.19 3.83
N THR A 472 -6.06 2.65 3.20
CA THR A 472 -7.42 2.55 3.78
C THR A 472 -7.81 1.09 4.00
N GLY A 473 -7.52 0.21 3.03
CA GLY A 473 -7.74 -1.22 3.18
C GLY A 473 -7.01 -1.82 4.38
N VAL A 474 -5.75 -1.45 4.61
CA VAL A 474 -4.99 -1.90 5.79
C VAL A 474 -5.66 -1.47 7.10
N VAL A 475 -6.13 -0.22 7.16
CA VAL A 475 -6.84 0.29 8.36
C VAL A 475 -8.11 -0.51 8.62
N GLU A 476 -8.91 -0.76 7.58
CA GLU A 476 -10.14 -1.54 7.69
C GLU A 476 -9.87 -2.97 8.15
N ASP A 477 -8.85 -3.63 7.58
CA ASP A 477 -8.47 -4.99 7.98
C ASP A 477 -8.04 -5.05 9.44
N CYS A 478 -7.24 -4.09 9.91
CA CYS A 478 -6.82 -4.01 11.32
C CYS A 478 -8.01 -3.80 12.26
N VAL A 479 -8.91 -2.86 11.94
CA VAL A 479 -10.08 -2.57 12.76
C VAL A 479 -11.01 -3.78 12.86
N ASN A 480 -11.27 -4.45 11.74
CA ASN A 480 -12.14 -5.63 11.71
C ASN A 480 -11.47 -6.87 12.33
N ALA A 481 -10.15 -7.00 12.25
CA ALA A 481 -9.42 -8.07 12.95
C ALA A 481 -9.50 -7.95 14.49
N VAL A 482 -9.35 -6.71 15.00
CA VAL A 482 -9.43 -6.43 16.46
C VAL A 482 -10.87 -6.52 16.96
N GLY A 483 -11.81 -6.01 16.17
CA GLY A 483 -13.19 -5.80 16.59
C GLY A 483 -13.36 -4.51 17.40
N VAL A 484 -14.57 -4.00 17.47
CA VAL A 484 -14.85 -2.67 18.00
C VAL A 484 -15.94 -2.71 19.06
N ASP A 485 -15.66 -2.20 20.25
CA ASP A 485 -16.66 -1.98 21.28
C ASP A 485 -17.58 -0.82 20.87
N ILE A 486 -18.86 -1.12 20.63
CA ILE A 486 -19.86 -0.17 20.14
C ILE A 486 -20.17 0.93 21.15
N ASN A 487 -20.00 0.64 22.45
CA ASN A 487 -20.35 1.57 23.52
C ASN A 487 -19.26 2.63 23.77
N THR A 488 -18.01 2.32 23.42
CA THR A 488 -16.87 3.23 23.66
C THR A 488 -16.27 3.83 22.37
N ALA A 489 -16.47 3.19 21.23
CA ALA A 489 -15.84 3.57 19.99
C ALA A 489 -16.25 4.97 19.48
N SER A 490 -15.26 5.69 18.92
CA SER A 490 -15.50 6.95 18.22
C SER A 490 -16.18 6.74 16.86
N PRO A 491 -16.85 7.77 16.29
CA PRO A 491 -17.37 7.68 14.93
C PRO A 491 -16.29 7.34 13.88
N SER A 492 -15.06 7.83 14.09
CA SER A 492 -13.91 7.56 13.23
C SER A 492 -13.48 6.10 13.22
N LEU A 493 -13.58 5.43 14.37
CA LEU A 493 -13.30 3.99 14.48
C LEU A 493 -14.45 3.17 13.89
N LEU A 494 -15.70 3.50 14.23
CA LEU A 494 -16.89 2.82 13.74
C LEU A 494 -17.02 2.84 12.21
N GLN A 495 -16.68 3.94 11.54
CA GLN A 495 -16.76 4.02 10.08
C GLN A 495 -15.80 3.08 9.33
N ARG A 496 -14.81 2.51 10.02
CA ARG A 496 -13.87 1.51 9.47
C ARG A 496 -14.35 0.07 9.66
N VAL A 497 -15.45 -0.11 10.40
CA VAL A 497 -16.08 -1.42 10.55
C VAL A 497 -16.82 -1.79 9.26
N SER A 498 -16.63 -3.02 8.81
CA SER A 498 -17.30 -3.59 7.64
C SER A 498 -18.81 -3.26 7.61
N GLY A 499 -19.30 -2.78 6.49
CA GLY A 499 -20.71 -2.44 6.29
C GLY A 499 -21.19 -1.13 6.93
N LEU A 500 -20.33 -0.42 7.69
CA LEU A 500 -20.67 0.88 8.24
C LEU A 500 -20.14 2.03 7.37
N THR A 501 -20.93 3.08 7.28
CA THR A 501 -20.58 4.33 6.61
C THR A 501 -20.33 5.43 7.66
N LYS A 502 -19.75 6.56 7.24
CA LYS A 502 -19.61 7.75 8.10
C LYS A 502 -20.94 8.18 8.73
N THR A 503 -22.04 8.06 7.99
CA THR A 503 -23.37 8.44 8.46
C THR A 503 -23.89 7.45 9.51
N THR A 504 -23.80 6.13 9.25
CA THR A 504 -24.25 5.11 10.20
C THR A 504 -23.38 5.09 11.45
N ALA A 505 -22.07 5.32 11.35
CA ALA A 505 -21.18 5.46 12.49
C ALA A 505 -21.59 6.63 13.42
N LYS A 506 -21.91 7.81 12.85
CA LYS A 506 -22.43 8.94 13.62
C LYS A 506 -23.79 8.62 14.25
N ASN A 507 -24.68 7.95 13.54
CA ASN A 507 -25.98 7.56 14.05
C ASN A 507 -25.88 6.56 15.22
N ILE A 508 -24.89 5.64 15.21
CA ILE A 508 -24.64 4.73 16.32
C ILE A 508 -24.27 5.53 17.58
N VAL A 509 -23.38 6.51 17.44
CA VAL A 509 -22.96 7.34 18.59
C VAL A 509 -24.13 8.18 19.11
N ALA A 510 -24.87 8.88 18.23
CA ALA A 510 -26.05 9.65 18.61
C ALA A 510 -27.10 8.76 19.29
N TYR A 511 -27.35 7.57 18.76
CA TYR A 511 -28.31 6.63 19.35
C TYR A 511 -27.93 6.24 20.77
N ARG A 512 -26.66 5.94 21.06
CA ARG A 512 -26.24 5.57 22.43
C ARG A 512 -26.24 6.76 23.39
N GLU A 513 -26.00 7.98 22.90
CA GLU A 513 -26.10 9.20 23.70
C GLU A 513 -27.55 9.50 24.12
N GLU A 514 -28.51 9.26 23.22
CA GLU A 514 -29.92 9.51 23.45
C GLU A 514 -30.62 8.38 24.23
N ASN A 515 -30.27 7.12 23.96
CA ASN A 515 -31.01 5.94 24.45
C ASN A 515 -30.23 5.11 25.49
N GLY A 516 -29.01 5.53 25.81
CA GLY A 516 -28.08 4.78 26.66
C GLY A 516 -27.29 3.72 25.91
N ILE A 517 -26.46 2.98 26.64
CA ILE A 517 -25.56 1.97 26.07
C ILE A 517 -26.31 0.82 25.40
N PHE A 518 -25.70 0.25 24.36
CA PHE A 518 -26.18 -1.00 23.76
C PHE A 518 -26.00 -2.17 24.74
N THR A 519 -27.06 -2.94 24.97
CA THR A 519 -27.07 -4.12 25.84
C THR A 519 -27.14 -5.43 25.06
N SER A 520 -27.16 -5.36 23.73
CA SER A 520 -27.11 -6.52 22.84
C SER A 520 -26.77 -6.11 21.41
N ARG A 521 -26.17 -7.00 20.62
CA ARG A 521 -25.97 -6.81 19.18
C ARG A 521 -27.30 -6.58 18.44
N LYS A 522 -28.36 -7.26 18.83
CA LYS A 522 -29.69 -7.10 18.20
C LYS A 522 -30.21 -5.66 18.31
N ALA A 523 -29.83 -4.93 19.36
CA ALA A 523 -30.23 -3.54 19.54
C ALA A 523 -29.67 -2.60 18.45
N ILE A 524 -28.60 -2.99 17.78
CA ILE A 524 -27.97 -2.22 16.68
C ILE A 524 -28.94 -2.01 15.51
N ASN A 525 -29.88 -2.94 15.27
CA ASN A 525 -30.93 -2.80 14.25
C ASN A 525 -31.88 -1.61 14.48
N LYS A 526 -31.85 -1.00 15.66
CA LYS A 526 -32.67 0.18 15.97
C LYS A 526 -32.00 1.48 15.53
N VAL A 527 -30.74 1.45 15.12
CA VAL A 527 -30.01 2.63 14.69
C VAL A 527 -30.54 3.15 13.35
N PRO A 528 -30.88 4.44 13.26
CA PRO A 528 -31.38 5.02 12.02
C PRO A 528 -30.42 4.83 10.84
N LYS A 529 -30.96 4.51 9.66
CA LYS A 529 -30.23 4.26 8.39
C LYS A 529 -29.30 3.04 8.40
N LEU A 530 -29.32 2.21 9.43
CA LEU A 530 -28.60 0.95 9.47
C LEU A 530 -29.55 -0.17 9.00
N GLY A 531 -29.47 -0.52 7.72
CA GLY A 531 -30.32 -1.55 7.11
C GLY A 531 -29.86 -2.98 7.41
N PRO A 532 -30.67 -3.99 7.06
CA PRO A 532 -30.36 -5.40 7.35
C PRO A 532 -29.01 -5.87 6.79
N LYS A 533 -28.65 -5.43 5.59
CA LYS A 533 -27.37 -5.78 4.95
C LYS A 533 -26.17 -5.17 5.70
N ALA A 534 -26.29 -3.90 6.11
CA ALA A 534 -25.25 -3.25 6.91
C ALA A 534 -25.10 -3.94 8.27
N PHE A 535 -26.21 -4.32 8.90
CA PHE A 535 -26.18 -5.10 10.14
C PHE A 535 -25.49 -6.45 9.95
N GLN A 536 -25.84 -7.21 8.91
CA GLN A 536 -25.19 -8.48 8.59
C GLN A 536 -23.68 -8.32 8.46
N GLN A 537 -23.22 -7.28 7.78
CA GLN A 537 -21.78 -7.08 7.58
C GLN A 537 -21.03 -6.59 8.83
N CYS A 538 -21.66 -5.78 9.68
CA CYS A 538 -20.96 -5.20 10.83
C CYS A 538 -21.10 -6.00 12.13
N ALA A 539 -22.18 -6.78 12.29
CA ALA A 539 -22.54 -7.38 13.59
C ALA A 539 -21.44 -8.24 14.18
N GLY A 540 -20.74 -9.03 13.38
CA GLY A 540 -19.66 -9.89 13.87
C GLY A 540 -18.41 -9.14 14.31
N PHE A 541 -18.20 -7.92 13.85
CA PHE A 541 -17.05 -7.08 14.18
C PHE A 541 -17.32 -6.12 15.36
N LEU A 542 -18.59 -5.90 15.70
CA LEU A 542 -18.97 -5.07 16.84
C LEU A 542 -19.06 -5.92 18.11
N ARG A 543 -18.51 -5.41 19.20
CA ARG A 543 -18.53 -6.03 20.52
C ARG A 543 -19.49 -5.27 21.43
N VAL A 544 -20.21 -6.02 22.26
CA VAL A 544 -21.09 -5.47 23.31
C VAL A 544 -20.75 -6.15 24.63
N PRO A 545 -19.73 -5.69 25.35
CA PRO A 545 -19.26 -6.31 26.60
C PRO A 545 -20.36 -6.40 27.67
N GLU A 546 -21.28 -5.45 27.70
CA GLU A 546 -22.39 -5.35 28.67
C GLU A 546 -23.57 -6.27 28.33
N SER A 547 -23.49 -7.03 27.22
CA SER A 547 -24.58 -7.94 26.84
C SER A 547 -24.69 -9.12 27.80
N LYS A 548 -25.94 -9.52 28.04
CA LYS A 548 -26.23 -10.79 28.76
C LYS A 548 -25.86 -12.01 27.90
N GLN A 549 -25.92 -11.88 26.59
CA GLN A 549 -25.49 -12.90 25.64
C GLN A 549 -23.97 -12.84 25.47
N VAL A 550 -23.27 -13.84 25.97
CA VAL A 550 -21.78 -13.89 25.95
C VAL A 550 -21.21 -13.76 24.54
N LEU A 551 -21.88 -14.34 23.54
CA LEU A 551 -21.44 -14.31 22.15
C LEU A 551 -21.42 -12.91 21.55
N ASP A 552 -22.17 -11.94 22.10
CA ASP A 552 -22.15 -10.54 21.65
C ASP A 552 -20.81 -9.85 21.93
N ASN A 553 -19.99 -10.41 22.83
CA ASN A 553 -18.62 -9.95 23.09
C ASN A 553 -17.55 -10.86 22.46
N THR A 554 -17.88 -11.56 21.38
CA THR A 554 -16.95 -12.43 20.64
C THR A 554 -16.90 -12.06 19.16
N ALA A 555 -16.01 -12.65 18.35
CA ALA A 555 -16.06 -12.51 16.91
C ALA A 555 -17.02 -13.51 16.22
N VAL A 556 -17.76 -14.30 16.98
CA VAL A 556 -18.79 -15.19 16.41
C VAL A 556 -19.90 -14.33 15.78
N HIS A 557 -20.21 -14.58 14.53
CA HIS A 557 -21.29 -13.87 13.83
C HIS A 557 -22.66 -14.30 14.38
N PRO A 558 -23.67 -13.40 14.48
CA PRO A 558 -25.02 -13.77 14.93
C PRO A 558 -25.65 -14.93 14.16
N GLU A 559 -25.37 -15.10 12.88
CA GLU A 559 -25.81 -16.23 12.05
C GLU A 559 -25.30 -17.59 12.58
N SER A 560 -24.20 -17.59 13.33
CA SER A 560 -23.53 -18.79 13.84
C SER A 560 -23.78 -19.03 15.34
N TYR A 561 -24.69 -18.30 15.99
CA TYR A 561 -24.96 -18.48 17.43
C TYR A 561 -25.54 -19.85 17.75
N ASP A 562 -26.41 -20.37 16.89
CA ASP A 562 -26.97 -21.72 17.05
C ASP A 562 -25.89 -22.80 16.90
N ALA A 563 -24.98 -22.61 15.92
CA ALA A 563 -23.83 -23.50 15.74
C ALA A 563 -22.89 -23.48 16.96
N ALA A 564 -22.62 -22.31 17.53
CA ALA A 564 -21.81 -22.17 18.75
C ALA A 564 -22.47 -22.84 19.97
N SER A 565 -23.79 -22.68 20.12
CA SER A 565 -24.55 -23.33 21.19
C SER A 565 -24.51 -24.84 21.05
N LYS A 566 -24.67 -25.37 19.85
CA LYS A 566 -24.64 -26.80 19.56
C LYS A 566 -23.24 -27.41 19.73
N LEU A 567 -22.18 -26.65 19.36
CA LEU A 567 -20.80 -27.06 19.64
C LEU A 567 -20.55 -27.25 21.14
N LEU A 568 -21.02 -26.31 21.98
CA LEU A 568 -20.91 -26.39 23.41
C LEU A 568 -21.64 -27.64 23.96
N GLU A 569 -22.87 -27.89 23.50
CA GLU A 569 -23.66 -29.06 23.88
C GLU A 569 -22.94 -30.38 23.53
N ILE A 570 -22.40 -30.48 22.29
CA ILE A 570 -21.62 -31.66 21.83
C ILE A 570 -20.39 -31.88 22.72
N CYS A 571 -19.73 -30.81 23.15
CA CYS A 571 -18.56 -30.89 24.01
C CYS A 571 -18.91 -30.97 25.54
N GLY A 572 -20.20 -30.96 25.90
CA GLY A 572 -20.64 -31.04 27.28
C GLY A 572 -20.44 -29.78 28.11
N TYR A 573 -20.56 -28.61 27.44
CA TYR A 573 -20.45 -27.29 28.06
C TYR A 573 -21.72 -26.46 27.87
N THR A 574 -21.83 -25.38 28.64
CA THR A 574 -22.92 -24.41 28.61
C THR A 574 -22.39 -23.01 28.34
N MET A 575 -23.27 -22.06 27.97
CA MET A 575 -22.91 -20.63 27.85
C MET A 575 -22.41 -20.03 29.19
N ALA A 576 -22.82 -20.61 30.35
CA ALA A 576 -22.31 -20.19 31.66
C ALA A 576 -20.82 -20.56 31.81
N ASP A 577 -20.40 -21.70 31.26
CA ASP A 577 -19.00 -22.14 31.30
C ASP A 577 -18.12 -21.24 30.43
N VAL A 578 -18.64 -20.75 29.27
CA VAL A 578 -17.96 -19.74 28.45
C VAL A 578 -17.72 -18.47 29.26
N LYS A 579 -18.76 -17.97 29.94
CA LYS A 579 -18.66 -16.77 30.77
C LYS A 579 -17.70 -16.95 31.96
N ALA A 580 -17.61 -18.16 32.51
CA ALA A 580 -16.74 -18.50 33.61
C ALA A 580 -15.30 -18.85 33.19
N GLY A 581 -14.99 -18.89 31.87
CA GLY A 581 -13.69 -19.29 31.34
C GLY A 581 -13.30 -20.74 31.57
N LYS A 582 -14.29 -21.64 31.73
CA LYS A 582 -14.10 -23.06 32.10
C LYS A 582 -14.06 -23.99 30.86
N LEU A 583 -13.43 -23.59 29.80
CA LEU A 583 -13.40 -24.33 28.52
C LEU A 583 -12.02 -24.90 28.17
N SER A 584 -11.12 -25.09 29.13
CA SER A 584 -9.70 -25.42 28.87
C SER A 584 -9.48 -26.62 27.95
N ASP A 585 -10.35 -27.63 27.99
CA ASP A 585 -10.28 -28.86 27.18
C ASP A 585 -11.27 -28.89 26.01
N LEU A 586 -11.89 -27.75 25.66
CA LEU A 586 -12.83 -27.67 24.52
C LEU A 586 -12.21 -28.20 23.23
N LYS A 587 -10.97 -27.79 22.92
CA LYS A 587 -10.27 -28.25 21.74
C LYS A 587 -10.05 -29.76 21.73
N GLN A 588 -9.61 -30.33 22.85
CA GLN A 588 -9.40 -31.77 22.98
C GLN A 588 -10.71 -32.56 22.84
N ARG A 589 -11.80 -32.08 23.42
CA ARG A 589 -13.11 -32.70 23.30
C ARG A 589 -13.64 -32.64 21.87
N LEU A 590 -13.44 -31.51 21.19
CA LEU A 590 -13.80 -31.34 19.76
C LEU A 590 -13.00 -32.32 18.90
N ASP A 591 -11.68 -32.41 19.10
CA ASP A 591 -10.82 -33.32 18.33
C ASP A 591 -11.22 -34.80 18.60
N ASN A 592 -11.56 -35.16 19.84
CA ASN A 592 -12.04 -36.52 20.20
C ASN A 592 -13.39 -36.86 19.56
N TYR A 593 -14.32 -35.90 19.45
CA TYR A 593 -15.60 -36.09 18.78
C TYR A 593 -15.46 -36.20 17.25
N GLY A 594 -14.43 -35.58 16.71
CA GLY A 594 -14.13 -35.46 15.31
C GLY A 594 -14.67 -34.16 14.71
N VAL A 595 -13.74 -33.28 14.25
CA VAL A 595 -14.05 -31.91 13.79
C VAL A 595 -15.04 -31.93 12.61
N ALA A 596 -14.85 -32.80 11.61
CA ALA A 596 -15.75 -32.91 10.46
C ALA A 596 -17.18 -33.31 10.88
N ARG A 597 -17.30 -34.28 11.79
CA ARG A 597 -18.60 -34.72 12.32
C ARG A 597 -19.29 -33.63 13.16
N ALA A 598 -18.50 -32.86 13.90
CA ALA A 598 -19.04 -31.76 14.70
C ALA A 598 -19.50 -30.59 13.77
N ALA A 599 -18.76 -30.31 12.71
CA ALA A 599 -19.10 -29.29 11.72
C ALA A 599 -20.43 -29.63 11.03
N GLU A 600 -20.58 -30.86 10.55
CA GLU A 600 -21.83 -31.35 9.96
C GLU A 600 -22.99 -31.23 10.97
N ALA A 601 -22.80 -31.68 12.21
CA ALA A 601 -23.81 -31.60 13.26
C ALA A 601 -24.21 -30.15 13.59
N CYS A 602 -23.26 -29.20 13.53
CA CYS A 602 -23.51 -27.77 13.77
C CYS A 602 -24.04 -27.04 12.54
N GLY A 603 -24.04 -27.66 11.35
CA GLY A 603 -24.50 -27.06 10.09
C GLY A 603 -23.56 -25.96 9.56
N VAL A 604 -22.25 -26.07 9.85
CA VAL A 604 -21.22 -25.12 9.40
C VAL A 604 -20.02 -25.90 8.83
N GLY A 605 -19.14 -25.22 8.10
CA GLY A 605 -17.89 -25.83 7.66
C GLY A 605 -16.85 -25.96 8.76
N GLU A 606 -15.84 -26.82 8.56
CA GLU A 606 -14.75 -27.00 9.52
C GLU A 606 -13.98 -25.71 9.86
N PRO A 607 -13.66 -24.82 8.89
CA PRO A 607 -12.99 -23.57 9.16
C PRO A 607 -13.80 -22.68 10.11
N THR A 608 -15.10 -22.51 9.85
CA THR A 608 -16.01 -21.73 10.71
C THR A 608 -16.15 -22.36 12.09
N LEU A 609 -16.23 -23.69 12.19
CA LEU A 609 -16.32 -24.37 13.47
C LEU A 609 -15.07 -24.16 14.33
N ARG A 610 -13.88 -24.22 13.74
CA ARG A 610 -12.60 -23.95 14.41
C ARG A 610 -12.51 -22.50 14.90
N ASP A 611 -12.98 -21.56 14.11
CA ASP A 611 -13.05 -20.15 14.52
C ASP A 611 -14.01 -19.94 15.71
N ILE A 612 -15.20 -20.55 15.65
CA ILE A 612 -16.16 -20.53 16.77
C ILE A 612 -15.52 -21.09 18.03
N ALA A 613 -14.86 -22.25 17.96
CA ALA A 613 -14.19 -22.86 19.09
C ALA A 613 -13.09 -21.97 19.69
N ALA A 614 -12.29 -21.32 18.83
CA ALA A 614 -11.24 -20.40 19.26
C ALA A 614 -11.82 -19.16 19.97
N GLU A 615 -12.92 -18.60 19.47
CA GLU A 615 -13.60 -17.45 20.07
C GLU A 615 -14.28 -17.79 21.41
N LEU A 616 -14.82 -19.00 21.54
CA LEU A 616 -15.41 -19.48 22.80
C LEU A 616 -14.37 -19.67 23.90
N LEU A 617 -13.15 -20.09 23.54
CA LEU A 617 -12.05 -20.25 24.49
C LEU A 617 -11.59 -18.94 25.13
N LYS A 618 -11.65 -17.84 24.38
CA LYS A 618 -11.21 -16.51 24.80
C LYS A 618 -12.24 -15.44 24.38
N PRO A 619 -13.42 -15.36 25.03
CA PRO A 619 -14.41 -14.34 24.70
C PRO A 619 -13.84 -12.94 24.92
N GLY A 620 -14.10 -12.03 23.99
CA GLY A 620 -13.58 -10.66 24.06
C GLY A 620 -12.08 -10.52 23.79
N ARG A 621 -11.45 -11.54 23.20
CA ARG A 621 -10.03 -11.52 22.82
C ARG A 621 -9.69 -10.32 21.95
N ASP A 622 -8.63 -9.62 22.33
CA ASP A 622 -7.93 -8.67 21.46
C ASP A 622 -6.69 -9.39 20.87
N PRO A 623 -6.59 -9.56 19.55
CA PRO A 623 -5.45 -10.26 18.95
C PRO A 623 -4.12 -9.57 19.21
N ARG A 624 -4.12 -8.30 19.59
CA ARG A 624 -2.93 -7.53 19.94
C ARG A 624 -2.31 -7.95 21.28
N ASP A 625 -3.10 -8.59 22.18
CA ASP A 625 -2.60 -9.05 23.48
C ASP A 625 -1.59 -10.21 23.34
N GLU A 626 -1.54 -10.88 22.19
CA GLU A 626 -0.59 -11.95 21.89
C GLU A 626 0.72 -11.45 21.25
N LEU A 627 0.79 -10.18 20.92
CA LEU A 627 1.99 -9.54 20.35
C LEU A 627 2.94 -9.11 21.50
N PRO A 628 4.25 -8.94 21.20
CA PRO A 628 5.21 -8.44 22.19
C PRO A 628 4.75 -7.09 22.75
N PRO A 629 4.77 -6.90 24.09
CA PRO A 629 4.33 -5.65 24.70
C PRO A 629 5.23 -4.48 24.32
N VAL A 630 4.72 -3.27 24.42
CA VAL A 630 5.49 -2.04 24.17
C VAL A 630 6.70 -2.01 25.10
N LEU A 631 7.87 -1.65 24.56
CA LEU A 631 9.11 -1.52 25.32
C LEU A 631 9.06 -0.24 26.19
N LEU A 632 8.77 -0.41 27.46
CA LEU A 632 8.79 0.65 28.46
C LEU A 632 10.19 0.76 29.07
N ARG A 633 10.74 1.98 29.13
CA ARG A 633 12.11 2.28 29.54
C ARG A 633 12.16 3.18 30.78
N GLN A 634 13.30 3.16 31.47
CA GLN A 634 13.57 4.06 32.61
C GLN A 634 14.91 4.79 32.47
N ASP A 635 15.75 4.41 31.49
CA ASP A 635 17.09 4.92 31.23
C ASP A 635 17.30 5.21 29.73
N VAL A 636 18.34 5.97 29.40
CA VAL A 636 18.76 6.32 28.03
C VAL A 636 20.16 5.80 27.76
N LEU A 637 20.38 5.22 26.57
CA LEU A 637 21.69 4.94 26.02
C LEU A 637 22.09 6.06 25.04
N GLU A 638 23.37 6.44 25.03
CA GLU A 638 23.94 7.37 24.03
C GLU A 638 24.78 6.59 22.99
N ILE A 639 24.92 7.16 21.78
CA ILE A 639 25.72 6.53 20.72
C ILE A 639 27.17 6.24 21.18
N LYS A 640 27.74 7.15 21.98
CA LYS A 640 29.09 6.97 22.57
C LYS A 640 29.22 5.80 23.54
N ASP A 641 28.11 5.31 24.08
CA ASP A 641 28.07 4.19 25.01
C ASP A 641 28.07 2.85 24.27
N LEU A 642 27.78 2.89 22.97
CA LEU A 642 27.73 1.69 22.12
C LEU A 642 29.15 1.20 21.81
N LYS A 643 29.34 -0.10 22.00
CA LYS A 643 30.59 -0.81 21.63
C LYS A 643 30.27 -1.97 20.70
N PRO A 644 31.11 -2.22 19.68
CA PRO A 644 30.99 -3.44 18.89
C PRO A 644 30.93 -4.68 19.79
N GLY A 645 30.01 -5.59 19.49
CA GLY A 645 29.75 -6.79 20.27
C GLY A 645 28.68 -6.62 21.37
N MET A 646 28.19 -5.41 21.66
CA MET A 646 27.07 -5.24 22.60
C MET A 646 25.80 -5.86 22.06
N VAL A 647 25.11 -6.63 22.91
CA VAL A 647 23.79 -7.20 22.62
C VAL A 647 22.73 -6.27 23.21
N LEU A 648 21.83 -5.79 22.38
CA LEU A 648 20.77 -4.86 22.75
C LEU A 648 19.42 -5.40 22.30
N THR A 649 18.37 -4.97 22.98
CA THR A 649 16.99 -5.19 22.53
C THR A 649 16.50 -3.90 21.89
N GLY A 650 15.97 -3.99 20.69
CA GLY A 650 15.42 -2.84 19.96
C GLY A 650 14.07 -3.15 19.33
N THR A 651 13.44 -2.11 18.84
CA THR A 651 12.17 -2.19 18.11
C THR A 651 12.39 -1.88 16.63
N VAL A 652 11.89 -2.74 15.74
CA VAL A 652 11.93 -2.50 14.29
C VAL A 652 11.07 -1.29 13.95
N ARG A 653 11.69 -0.24 13.41
CA ARG A 653 11.02 1.02 13.03
C ARG A 653 10.57 1.06 11.59
N ASN A 654 11.38 0.49 10.71
CA ASN A 654 11.10 0.50 9.29
C ASN A 654 11.71 -0.73 8.61
N VAL A 655 11.00 -1.28 7.63
CA VAL A 655 11.43 -2.39 6.78
C VAL A 655 11.53 -1.88 5.35
N ILE A 656 12.69 -2.06 4.74
CA ILE A 656 13.00 -1.62 3.38
C ILE A 656 13.68 -2.75 2.60
N ASP A 657 13.79 -2.63 1.29
CA ASP A 657 14.28 -3.69 0.40
C ASP A 657 15.66 -4.27 0.79
N PHE A 658 16.55 -3.44 1.31
CA PHE A 658 17.93 -3.84 1.63
C PHE A 658 18.20 -4.09 3.12
N GLY A 659 17.20 -3.95 3.99
CA GLY A 659 17.37 -4.17 5.42
C GLY A 659 16.26 -3.64 6.30
N VAL A 660 16.54 -3.55 7.59
CA VAL A 660 15.60 -3.01 8.59
C VAL A 660 16.29 -1.98 9.47
N PHE A 661 15.56 -0.94 9.82
CA PHE A 661 15.96 0.03 10.83
C PHE A 661 15.42 -0.36 12.19
N VAL A 662 16.31 -0.44 13.18
CA VAL A 662 15.98 -0.86 14.55
C VAL A 662 16.34 0.26 15.52
N ASP A 663 15.34 0.71 16.27
CA ASP A 663 15.54 1.60 17.42
C ASP A 663 16.07 0.80 18.61
N ILE A 664 17.32 1.03 18.94
CA ILE A 664 17.99 0.42 20.10
C ILE A 664 18.06 1.35 21.31
N GLY A 665 17.40 2.50 21.26
CA GLY A 665 17.33 3.46 22.34
C GLY A 665 18.42 4.54 22.36
N VAL A 666 19.12 4.74 21.27
CA VAL A 666 20.20 5.74 21.14
C VAL A 666 19.87 6.90 20.18
N HIS A 667 18.62 7.16 19.90
CA HIS A 667 18.13 8.23 19.01
C HIS A 667 18.54 8.17 17.54
N GLN A 668 19.32 7.17 17.19
CA GLN A 668 19.69 6.86 15.82
C GLN A 668 19.32 5.42 15.57
N ASP A 669 18.42 5.20 14.62
CA ASP A 669 18.10 3.84 14.24
C ASP A 669 19.33 3.14 13.67
N GLY A 670 19.61 1.95 14.16
CA GLY A 670 20.65 1.10 13.61
C GLY A 670 20.14 0.33 12.41
N LEU A 671 20.97 0.18 11.39
CA LEU A 671 20.66 -0.60 10.20
C LEU A 671 21.09 -2.05 10.38
N VAL A 672 20.16 -2.98 10.25
CA VAL A 672 20.44 -4.40 10.03
C VAL A 672 20.28 -4.66 8.54
N HIS A 673 21.40 -4.83 7.84
CA HIS A 673 21.38 -5.17 6.41
C HIS A 673 20.72 -6.54 6.20
N ILE A 674 20.06 -6.78 5.06
CA ILE A 674 19.34 -8.02 4.76
C ILE A 674 20.17 -9.29 5.02
N SER A 675 21.47 -9.27 4.75
CA SER A 675 22.39 -10.38 5.01
C SER A 675 22.68 -10.65 6.51
N GLN A 676 22.28 -9.73 7.39
CA GLN A 676 22.47 -9.77 8.84
C GLN A 676 21.17 -10.05 9.62
N ILE A 677 20.06 -10.26 8.93
CA ILE A 677 18.75 -10.53 9.55
C ILE A 677 18.63 -12.01 9.93
N SER A 678 18.93 -12.91 9.01
CA SER A 678 18.71 -14.36 9.18
C SER A 678 19.86 -15.19 8.63
N ASP A 679 20.03 -16.41 9.18
CA ASP A 679 20.94 -17.43 8.64
C ASP A 679 20.40 -18.07 7.36
N LYS A 680 19.06 -18.06 7.18
CA LYS A 680 18.40 -18.54 5.98
C LYS A 680 18.38 -17.44 4.92
N PHE A 681 18.51 -17.83 3.67
CA PHE A 681 18.32 -16.89 2.57
C PHE A 681 16.89 -16.35 2.57
N ILE A 682 16.74 -15.04 2.64
CA ILE A 682 15.48 -14.31 2.51
C ILE A 682 15.58 -13.40 1.28
N ARG A 683 14.50 -13.30 0.51
CA ARG A 683 14.44 -12.42 -0.66
C ARG A 683 14.14 -10.98 -0.25
N HIS A 684 13.36 -10.84 0.81
CA HIS A 684 12.96 -9.56 1.35
C HIS A 684 12.99 -9.58 2.89
N PRO A 685 13.40 -8.49 3.56
CA PRO A 685 13.44 -8.41 5.02
C PRO A 685 12.12 -8.70 5.72
N SER A 686 10.97 -8.35 5.11
CA SER A 686 9.63 -8.64 5.65
C SER A 686 9.27 -10.13 5.77
N GLU A 687 10.07 -11.03 5.16
CA GLU A 687 9.92 -12.47 5.36
C GLU A 687 10.37 -12.93 6.76
N ALA A 688 11.16 -12.10 7.43
CA ALA A 688 11.76 -12.42 8.72
C ALA A 688 11.29 -11.54 9.86
N VAL A 689 10.98 -10.27 9.60
CA VAL A 689 10.60 -9.29 10.63
C VAL A 689 9.60 -8.27 10.09
N ALA A 690 8.79 -7.72 11.01
CA ALA A 690 7.83 -6.65 10.74
C ALA A 690 8.11 -5.40 11.58
N VAL A 691 7.59 -4.25 11.14
CA VAL A 691 7.64 -3.01 11.93
C VAL A 691 6.93 -3.22 13.26
N GLY A 692 7.55 -2.77 14.36
CA GLY A 692 7.07 -2.96 15.71
C GLY A 692 7.62 -4.22 16.40
N ASP A 693 8.25 -5.15 15.69
CA ASP A 693 8.87 -6.33 16.31
C ASP A 693 9.96 -5.92 17.28
N ILE A 694 9.99 -6.59 18.43
CA ILE A 694 11.08 -6.49 19.39
C ILE A 694 12.13 -7.54 19.05
N VAL A 695 13.31 -7.07 18.69
CA VAL A 695 14.42 -7.93 18.22
C VAL A 695 15.67 -7.74 19.08
N LYS A 696 16.42 -8.82 19.25
CA LYS A 696 17.78 -8.73 19.78
C LYS A 696 18.74 -8.45 18.64
N VAL A 697 19.66 -7.53 18.86
CA VAL A 697 20.68 -7.15 17.89
C VAL A 697 22.05 -7.04 18.54
N VAL A 698 23.10 -7.36 17.78
CA VAL A 698 24.48 -7.10 18.15
C VAL A 698 24.96 -5.88 17.40
N VAL A 699 25.62 -4.96 18.09
CA VAL A 699 26.29 -3.82 17.46
C VAL A 699 27.51 -4.33 16.71
N LEU A 700 27.55 -4.13 15.39
CA LEU A 700 28.70 -4.52 14.55
C LEU A 700 29.71 -3.38 14.45
N ASP A 701 29.23 -2.18 14.20
CA ASP A 701 30.06 -0.99 13.99
C ASP A 701 29.29 0.28 14.34
N VAL A 702 29.99 1.32 14.78
CA VAL A 702 29.44 2.63 15.14
C VAL A 702 30.31 3.71 14.51
N ASP A 703 29.79 4.42 13.52
CA ASP A 703 30.41 5.61 12.94
C ASP A 703 29.74 6.87 13.55
N GLU A 704 30.34 7.38 14.63
CA GLU A 704 29.84 8.57 15.34
C GLU A 704 29.80 9.81 14.44
N LYS A 705 30.74 9.95 13.49
CA LYS A 705 30.81 11.14 12.60
C LYS A 705 29.70 11.16 11.56
N LYS A 706 29.31 9.98 11.08
CA LYS A 706 28.24 9.84 10.09
C LYS A 706 26.91 9.47 10.72
N HIS A 707 26.83 9.37 12.03
CA HIS A 707 25.66 8.91 12.77
C HIS A 707 25.10 7.60 12.21
N ARG A 708 25.98 6.61 11.97
CA ARG A 708 25.58 5.30 11.43
C ARG A 708 25.90 4.21 12.42
N ILE A 709 24.92 3.34 12.65
CA ILE A 709 25.05 2.17 13.52
C ILE A 709 24.71 0.95 12.67
N SER A 710 25.66 0.02 12.57
CA SER A 710 25.48 -1.25 11.89
C SER A 710 25.16 -2.34 12.90
N LEU A 711 24.09 -3.06 12.68
CA LEU A 711 23.57 -4.07 13.59
C LEU A 711 23.47 -5.45 12.91
N SER A 712 23.45 -6.51 13.72
CA SER A 712 23.19 -7.88 13.28
C SER A 712 22.18 -8.56 14.21
N MET A 713 21.11 -9.07 13.66
CA MET A 713 20.19 -9.99 14.34
C MET A 713 20.73 -11.41 14.35
N LYS A 714 21.41 -11.78 13.28
CA LYS A 714 22.02 -13.10 13.08
C LYS A 714 23.03 -13.47 14.17
N GLN A 715 23.78 -12.49 14.67
CA GLN A 715 24.79 -12.70 15.72
C GLN A 715 24.24 -12.53 17.13
N ALA A 716 22.97 -12.16 17.29
CA ALA A 716 22.33 -11.90 18.59
C ALA A 716 21.70 -13.16 19.23
N LYS A 717 22.07 -14.36 18.77
CA LYS A 717 21.52 -15.63 19.26
C LYS A 717 22.01 -15.99 20.64
#